data_a8ff6dfa275887bd2c0017c520d2115f
#
_entry.id   a8ff6dfa275887bd2c0017c520d2115f
#
_cell.length_a   1.000
_cell.length_b   1.000
_cell.length_c   1.000
_cell.angle_alpha   90.00
_cell.angle_beta   90.00
_cell.angle_gamma   90.00
#
_symmetry.space_group_name_H-M   'P 1'
#
loop_
_entity.id
_entity.type
_entity.pdbx_description
1 polymer ?
#
loop_
_entity_poly.entity_id
_entity_poly.type
_entity_poly.pdbx_seq_one_letter_code
_entity_poly.pdbx_strand_id
1 'polypeptide(L)'
;MIAHLFTGLTNLGTAPVLLLLVFGMAVGMFVGMLPGLGVVLVLTLMLPFVYHMSVLETVSMMLATQSGVYFAASITAIVLNSPGAPESFPTTLDGFPMAKRGEAGKALAISATSTWMGGWIACIIFIGLIQLAGPLATVFHPPEYMAIIILAIVLIAQTGNIPLSKVYISGLLGLMLSFVGSDPVTGVERFTMRMPTLYSGIGVVPFALGVFAITQMVKMYGSQKAVATFDQAQLGKGFQAQVRAGIAETFKKWHHVARSAVIAMLLGLIPGIGGFTANFISYGVGQRVSKRRDEFGTGVPEGLMSAEGSSLSKEVGSIIPAVALGLPSGLGMVIFIAALTILGLEPGPTLLKGSPTLPYSMMWIMAIAGLLSCVLGLLLAPQLSRITGIKGPYMFPFIIALAVLGSFADVNTTMGIYLLVIFSILGVVVRDLGYSVAAAAIGLVLGGTFDDNVHLTYSLYGWNFVTRSPLADIFLLVAIYLIISAGRRWHKNKKAAMRQAAKHPLMEWVFDLVMAVFAVTYFIVGMGYPSQAGQIPVVVGILAAAASVYRLIIDFPVWLHSRHVDGSDLPQGGLAVPKPGAETEIEPVGTEGLAVAVITRMEHDDEPETKKDRRHQNIREFIGILWFAGTAAASLVLGFKIGVPLMTFVYAMVNKDLASLKKRVVFAVASTVVTGTLAYAFVSLFHLTFHGMI
;
A
#
# COMPACT_ATOMS: atom_id res chain seq x y z
N MET A 1 -31.30 8.14 -7.71
CA MET A 1 -30.32 8.76 -6.82
C MET A 1 -30.75 8.71 -5.36
N ILE A 2 -31.74 9.49 -4.93
CA ILE A 2 -32.16 9.58 -3.52
C ILE A 2 -32.50 8.21 -2.94
N ALA A 3 -33.23 7.37 -3.66
CA ALA A 3 -33.54 6.01 -3.24
C ALA A 3 -32.26 5.18 -3.00
N HIS A 4 -31.30 5.20 -3.92
CA HIS A 4 -30.04 4.46 -3.74
C HIS A 4 -29.21 4.97 -2.58
N LEU A 5 -29.23 6.28 -2.29
CA LEU A 5 -28.56 6.88 -1.15
C LEU A 5 -29.13 6.34 0.17
N PHE A 6 -30.47 6.34 0.31
CA PHE A 6 -31.13 5.81 1.50
C PHE A 6 -31.00 4.28 1.60
N THR A 7 -31.17 3.54 0.51
CA THR A 7 -30.97 2.09 0.50
C THR A 7 -29.51 1.74 0.84
N GLY A 8 -28.54 2.53 0.33
CA GLY A 8 -27.15 2.35 0.71
C GLY A 8 -26.88 2.49 2.20
N LEU A 9 -27.59 3.39 2.87
CA LEU A 9 -27.52 3.56 4.33
C LEU A 9 -28.24 2.43 5.06
N THR A 10 -29.46 2.09 4.65
CA THR A 10 -30.27 1.04 5.33
C THR A 10 -29.64 -0.34 5.22
N ASN A 11 -28.92 -0.62 4.13
CA ASN A 11 -28.14 -1.85 3.97
C ASN A 11 -27.11 -2.06 5.08
N LEU A 12 -26.59 -0.99 5.68
CA LEU A 12 -25.64 -1.07 6.80
C LEU A 12 -26.30 -1.48 8.12
N GLY A 13 -27.61 -1.45 8.21
CA GLY A 13 -28.37 -1.70 9.47
C GLY A 13 -28.36 -3.15 9.94
N THR A 14 -27.71 -4.08 9.25
CA THR A 14 -27.62 -5.48 9.69
C THR A 14 -26.50 -5.66 10.71
N ALA A 15 -26.77 -6.50 11.74
CA ALA A 15 -25.81 -6.70 12.82
C ALA A 15 -24.43 -7.19 12.35
N PRO A 16 -24.30 -8.14 11.41
CA PRO A 16 -22.98 -8.57 10.90
C PRO A 16 -22.20 -7.43 10.26
N VAL A 17 -22.85 -6.60 9.43
CA VAL A 17 -22.21 -5.46 8.73
C VAL A 17 -21.72 -4.42 9.74
N LEU A 18 -22.53 -4.07 10.74
CA LEU A 18 -22.13 -3.12 11.79
C LEU A 18 -21.00 -3.67 12.66
N LEU A 19 -21.06 -4.94 13.03
CA LEU A 19 -19.98 -5.58 13.81
C LEU A 19 -18.66 -5.58 13.05
N LEU A 20 -18.69 -5.89 11.75
CA LEU A 20 -17.49 -5.89 10.90
C LEU A 20 -16.98 -4.48 10.61
N LEU A 21 -17.87 -3.49 10.51
CA LEU A 21 -17.48 -2.08 10.46
C LEU A 21 -16.70 -1.67 11.71
N VAL A 22 -17.25 -1.97 12.91
CA VAL A 22 -16.59 -1.63 14.17
C VAL A 22 -15.29 -2.42 14.36
N PHE A 23 -15.30 -3.71 14.02
CA PHE A 23 -14.13 -4.58 14.08
C PHE A 23 -13.02 -4.07 13.15
N GLY A 24 -13.34 -3.85 11.87
CA GLY A 24 -12.38 -3.34 10.88
C GLY A 24 -11.79 -2.00 11.32
N MET A 25 -12.64 -1.07 11.77
CA MET A 25 -12.19 0.22 12.28
C MET A 25 -11.25 0.05 13.49
N ALA A 26 -11.58 -0.80 14.45
CA ALA A 26 -10.75 -1.02 15.63
C ALA A 26 -9.39 -1.64 15.28
N VAL A 27 -9.36 -2.63 14.37
CA VAL A 27 -8.12 -3.21 13.85
C VAL A 27 -7.31 -2.16 13.08
N GLY A 28 -7.97 -1.36 12.24
CA GLY A 28 -7.34 -0.26 11.53
C GLY A 28 -6.71 0.76 12.47
N MET A 29 -7.41 1.16 13.51
CA MET A 29 -6.88 2.08 14.53
C MET A 29 -5.70 1.47 15.28
N PHE A 30 -5.76 0.20 15.65
CA PHE A 30 -4.67 -0.48 16.35
C PHE A 30 -3.40 -0.53 15.48
N VAL A 31 -3.52 -0.98 14.24
CA VAL A 31 -2.37 -1.12 13.32
C VAL A 31 -1.87 0.25 12.84
N GLY A 32 -2.77 1.21 12.59
CA GLY A 32 -2.41 2.56 12.16
C GLY A 32 -1.58 3.34 13.16
N MET A 33 -1.66 3.01 14.46
CA MET A 33 -0.80 3.59 15.48
C MET A 33 0.62 3.01 15.52
N LEU A 34 0.86 1.94 14.80
CA LEU A 34 2.17 1.31 14.75
C LEU A 34 2.96 1.89 13.57
N PRO A 35 4.00 2.70 13.83
CA PRO A 35 4.73 3.37 12.78
C PRO A 35 5.26 2.43 11.71
N GLY A 36 5.06 2.83 10.45
CA GLY A 36 5.55 2.11 9.29
C GLY A 36 4.71 0.92 8.84
N LEU A 37 3.59 0.55 9.51
CA LEU A 37 2.77 -0.58 9.07
C LEU A 37 1.77 -0.19 7.96
N GLY A 38 1.19 0.96 8.04
CA GLY A 38 0.34 1.52 6.99
C GLY A 38 -0.93 0.72 6.65
N VAL A 39 -1.74 1.28 5.76
CA VAL A 39 -3.04 0.72 5.35
C VAL A 39 -2.91 -0.58 4.57
N VAL A 40 -1.86 -0.69 3.75
CA VAL A 40 -1.68 -1.83 2.84
C VAL A 40 -1.49 -3.12 3.61
N LEU A 41 -0.67 -3.09 4.67
CA LEU A 41 -0.43 -4.26 5.51
C LEU A 41 -1.73 -4.78 6.13
N VAL A 42 -2.50 -3.89 6.76
CA VAL A 42 -3.70 -4.33 7.48
C VAL A 42 -4.78 -4.82 6.53
N LEU A 43 -4.99 -4.16 5.39
CA LEU A 43 -5.93 -4.63 4.38
C LEU A 43 -5.51 -5.99 3.81
N THR A 44 -4.21 -6.19 3.58
CA THR A 44 -3.69 -7.48 3.13
C THR A 44 -3.95 -8.60 4.15
N LEU A 45 -3.79 -8.31 5.44
CA LEU A 45 -4.12 -9.26 6.51
C LEU A 45 -5.63 -9.56 6.63
N MET A 46 -6.48 -8.69 6.10
CA MET A 46 -7.93 -8.90 6.08
C MET A 46 -8.38 -9.77 4.89
N LEU A 47 -7.59 -9.87 3.81
CA LEU A 47 -7.97 -10.64 2.62
C LEU A 47 -8.42 -12.09 2.90
N PRO A 48 -7.73 -12.86 3.75
CA PRO A 48 -8.13 -14.24 4.01
C PRO A 48 -9.54 -14.40 4.61
N PHE A 49 -10.05 -13.37 5.27
CA PHE A 49 -11.39 -13.43 5.89
C PHE A 49 -12.53 -13.22 4.89
N VAL A 50 -12.22 -12.65 3.72
CA VAL A 50 -13.20 -12.28 2.68
C VAL A 50 -13.98 -13.48 2.12
N TYR A 51 -13.36 -14.65 2.04
CA TYR A 51 -13.94 -15.86 1.39
C TYR A 51 -15.30 -16.30 1.93
N HIS A 52 -15.60 -16.01 3.18
CA HIS A 52 -16.85 -16.43 3.85
C HIS A 52 -17.77 -15.24 4.20
N MET A 53 -17.46 -14.08 3.65
CA MET A 53 -18.22 -12.85 3.89
C MET A 53 -19.07 -12.50 2.66
N SER A 54 -20.22 -11.89 2.92
CA SER A 54 -20.97 -11.23 1.86
C SER A 54 -20.20 -10.00 1.34
N VAL A 55 -20.59 -9.51 0.18
CA VAL A 55 -19.99 -8.31 -0.43
C VAL A 55 -20.04 -7.12 0.53
N LEU A 56 -21.18 -6.90 1.16
CA LEU A 56 -21.36 -5.74 2.04
C LEU A 56 -20.58 -5.85 3.35
N GLU A 57 -20.45 -7.05 3.89
CA GLU A 57 -19.61 -7.36 5.05
C GLU A 57 -18.14 -7.10 4.77
N THR A 58 -17.64 -7.59 3.63
CA THR A 58 -16.27 -7.37 3.18
C THR A 58 -15.97 -5.89 2.98
N VAL A 59 -16.83 -5.19 2.27
CA VAL A 59 -16.69 -3.75 2.00
C VAL A 59 -16.70 -2.97 3.31
N SER A 60 -17.60 -3.32 4.25
CA SER A 60 -17.68 -2.68 5.56
C SER A 60 -16.40 -2.90 6.37
N MET A 61 -15.90 -4.12 6.44
CA MET A 61 -14.69 -4.43 7.17
C MET A 61 -13.48 -3.69 6.57
N MET A 62 -13.28 -3.76 5.26
CA MET A 62 -12.08 -3.22 4.62
C MET A 62 -12.06 -1.69 4.60
N LEU A 63 -13.15 -1.02 4.22
CA LEU A 63 -13.20 0.44 4.18
C LEU A 63 -13.19 1.06 5.58
N ALA A 64 -13.82 0.40 6.57
CA ALA A 64 -13.73 0.83 7.96
C ALA A 64 -12.31 0.66 8.53
N THR A 65 -11.62 -0.44 8.17
CA THR A 65 -10.19 -0.63 8.50
C THR A 65 -9.35 0.51 7.94
N GLN A 66 -9.54 0.85 6.69
CA GLN A 66 -8.83 1.95 6.03
C GLN A 66 -9.09 3.29 6.74
N SER A 67 -10.35 3.60 7.05
CA SER A 67 -10.72 4.82 7.79
C SER A 67 -10.08 4.87 9.19
N GLY A 68 -10.00 3.74 9.88
CA GLY A 68 -9.36 3.62 11.19
C GLY A 68 -7.87 3.90 11.16
N VAL A 69 -7.16 3.39 10.13
CA VAL A 69 -5.71 3.59 9.97
C VAL A 69 -5.37 5.07 9.82
N TYR A 70 -6.11 5.83 9.02
CA TYR A 70 -5.74 7.21 8.69
C TYR A 70 -5.68 8.11 9.93
N PHE A 71 -6.72 8.14 10.74
CA PHE A 71 -6.69 8.97 11.93
C PHE A 71 -5.69 8.44 12.98
N ALA A 72 -5.61 7.13 13.17
CA ALA A 72 -4.67 6.54 14.12
C ALA A 72 -3.20 6.82 13.74
N ALA A 73 -2.88 6.82 12.45
CA ALA A 73 -1.55 7.18 11.94
C ALA A 73 -1.20 8.66 12.20
N SER A 74 -2.21 9.54 12.20
CA SER A 74 -2.04 10.95 12.51
C SER A 74 -1.78 11.19 14.01
N ILE A 75 -2.31 10.34 14.89
CA ILE A 75 -1.98 10.41 16.34
C ILE A 75 -0.46 10.25 16.54
N THR A 76 0.14 9.24 15.95
CA THR A 76 1.59 9.00 16.08
C THR A 76 2.43 10.04 15.34
N ALA A 77 1.95 10.57 14.22
CA ALA A 77 2.57 11.68 13.52
C ALA A 77 2.64 12.94 14.39
N ILE A 78 1.56 13.27 15.09
CA ILE A 78 1.48 14.45 15.98
C ILE A 78 2.30 14.26 17.25
N VAL A 79 2.18 13.11 17.89
CA VAL A 79 2.73 12.91 19.23
C VAL A 79 4.19 12.44 19.22
N LEU A 80 4.57 11.63 18.22
CA LEU A 80 5.88 10.96 18.17
C LEU A 80 6.78 11.46 17.03
N ASN A 81 6.31 12.36 16.17
CA ASN A 81 7.00 12.71 14.92
C ASN A 81 7.29 11.49 14.04
N SER A 82 6.50 10.46 14.17
CA SER A 82 6.66 9.20 13.46
C SER A 82 5.31 8.80 12.86
N PRO A 83 5.09 9.06 11.57
CA PRO A 83 3.80 8.78 10.94
C PRO A 83 3.52 7.27 10.94
N GLY A 84 2.30 6.87 11.34
CA GLY A 84 1.86 5.48 11.32
C GLY A 84 1.69 4.96 9.89
N ALA A 85 1.36 5.86 8.97
CA ALA A 85 1.23 5.58 7.54
C ALA A 85 1.91 6.71 6.75
N PRO A 86 2.41 6.45 5.52
CA PRO A 86 3.06 7.48 4.69
C PRO A 86 2.18 8.72 4.46
N GLU A 87 0.88 8.53 4.35
CA GLU A 87 -0.11 9.58 4.12
C GLU A 87 -0.14 10.62 5.25
N SER A 88 0.18 10.22 6.49
CA SER A 88 0.19 11.11 7.66
C SER A 88 1.49 11.92 7.80
N PHE A 89 2.41 11.82 6.85
CA PHE A 89 3.67 12.53 6.95
C PHE A 89 3.49 14.07 6.97
N PRO A 90 2.66 14.70 6.09
CA PRO A 90 2.46 16.15 6.15
C PRO A 90 1.92 16.63 7.50
N THR A 91 1.21 15.76 8.22
CA THR A 91 0.71 16.00 9.58
C THR A 91 1.85 16.22 10.58
N THR A 92 3.02 15.59 10.38
CA THR A 92 4.17 15.80 11.28
C THR A 92 4.71 17.21 11.21
N LEU A 93 4.61 17.87 10.05
CA LEU A 93 5.22 19.17 9.81
C LEU A 93 4.68 20.26 10.75
N ASP A 94 3.38 20.25 11.01
CA ASP A 94 2.75 21.22 11.91
C ASP A 94 2.21 20.58 13.20
N GLY A 95 1.75 19.34 13.14
CA GLY A 95 1.18 18.64 14.29
C GLY A 95 2.19 18.39 15.40
N PHE A 96 3.39 17.90 15.06
CA PHE A 96 4.43 17.64 16.07
C PHE A 96 5.02 18.91 16.72
N PRO A 97 5.30 20.00 16.00
CA PRO A 97 5.66 21.28 16.62
C PRO A 97 4.58 21.80 17.59
N MET A 98 3.28 21.63 17.28
CA MET A 98 2.21 21.97 18.22
C MET A 98 2.28 21.09 19.48
N ALA A 99 2.48 19.79 19.33
CA ALA A 99 2.63 18.88 20.46
C ALA A 99 3.83 19.23 21.35
N LYS A 100 4.97 19.58 20.74
CA LYS A 100 6.16 20.07 21.49
C LYS A 100 5.90 21.32 22.31
N ARG A 101 4.97 22.20 21.86
CA ARG A 101 4.55 23.38 22.63
C ARG A 101 3.54 23.08 23.73
N GLY A 102 3.20 21.80 23.95
CA GLY A 102 2.19 21.37 24.91
C GLY A 102 0.74 21.53 24.41
N GLU A 103 0.54 21.70 23.09
CA GLU A 103 -0.76 21.84 22.44
C GLU A 103 -1.21 20.54 21.75
N ALA A 104 -0.75 19.39 22.23
CA ALA A 104 -1.03 18.08 21.60
C ALA A 104 -2.55 17.79 21.52
N GLY A 105 -3.31 18.10 22.57
CA GLY A 105 -4.77 17.92 22.57
C GLY A 105 -5.45 18.79 21.51
N LYS A 106 -4.97 20.00 21.28
CA LYS A 106 -5.48 20.90 20.25
C LYS A 106 -5.13 20.38 18.86
N ALA A 107 -3.89 19.92 18.65
CA ALA A 107 -3.45 19.36 17.37
C ALA A 107 -4.23 18.10 17.00
N LEU A 108 -4.42 17.17 17.96
CA LEU A 108 -5.21 15.96 17.75
C LEU A 108 -6.68 16.27 17.41
N ALA A 109 -7.26 17.29 18.06
CA ALA A 109 -8.63 17.72 17.79
C ALA A 109 -8.78 18.36 16.40
N ILE A 110 -7.81 19.21 15.99
CA ILE A 110 -7.76 19.77 14.64
C ILE A 110 -7.65 18.65 13.61
N SER A 111 -6.74 17.69 13.82
CA SER A 111 -6.56 16.53 12.94
C SER A 111 -7.87 15.75 12.79
N ALA A 112 -8.45 15.29 13.90
CA ALA A 112 -9.69 14.51 13.89
C ALA A 112 -10.85 15.25 13.21
N THR A 113 -11.07 16.53 13.59
CA THR A 113 -12.17 17.31 13.03
C THR A 113 -11.97 17.60 11.55
N SER A 114 -10.72 17.85 11.11
CA SER A 114 -10.41 18.10 9.71
C SER A 114 -10.56 16.85 8.86
N THR A 115 -10.09 15.69 9.34
CA THR A 115 -10.23 14.40 8.65
C THR A 115 -11.71 14.03 8.48
N TRP A 116 -12.49 14.13 9.56
CA TRP A 116 -13.92 13.89 9.51
C TRP A 116 -14.67 14.86 8.59
N MET A 117 -14.48 16.16 8.78
CA MET A 117 -15.16 17.20 8.00
C MET A 117 -14.78 17.11 6.51
N GLY A 118 -13.50 16.88 6.23
CA GLY A 118 -13.02 16.66 4.86
C GLY A 118 -13.69 15.45 4.21
N GLY A 119 -13.75 14.31 4.92
CA GLY A 119 -14.43 13.12 4.45
C GLY A 119 -15.91 13.35 4.12
N TRP A 120 -16.64 14.09 4.97
CA TRP A 120 -18.05 14.44 4.72
C TRP A 120 -18.22 15.36 3.52
N ILE A 121 -17.35 16.36 3.36
CA ILE A 121 -17.35 17.21 2.16
C ILE A 121 -17.12 16.36 0.90
N ALA A 122 -16.19 15.42 0.96
CA ALA A 122 -15.95 14.50 -0.14
C ALA A 122 -17.16 13.58 -0.42
N CYS A 123 -17.86 13.09 0.62
CA CYS A 123 -19.09 12.33 0.45
C CYS A 123 -20.20 13.13 -0.24
N ILE A 124 -20.36 14.41 0.07
CA ILE A 124 -21.31 15.28 -0.62
C ILE A 124 -20.95 15.43 -2.11
N ILE A 125 -19.68 15.64 -2.41
CA ILE A 125 -19.19 15.72 -3.80
C ILE A 125 -19.35 14.37 -4.51
N PHE A 126 -19.09 13.27 -3.81
CA PHE A 126 -19.25 11.90 -4.31
C PHE A 126 -20.66 11.64 -4.83
N ILE A 127 -21.69 12.05 -4.10
CA ILE A 127 -23.10 11.89 -4.50
C ILE A 127 -23.36 12.51 -5.88
N GLY A 128 -22.75 13.64 -6.19
CA GLY A 128 -22.84 14.29 -7.49
C GLY A 128 -22.03 13.55 -8.56
N LEU A 129 -20.78 13.22 -8.26
CA LEU A 129 -19.85 12.64 -9.24
C LEU A 129 -20.20 11.18 -9.61
N ILE A 130 -20.70 10.38 -8.69
CA ILE A 130 -21.06 8.98 -8.96
C ILE A 130 -22.21 8.87 -10.00
N GLN A 131 -23.06 9.91 -10.10
CA GLN A 131 -24.10 9.97 -11.13
C GLN A 131 -23.50 10.02 -12.54
N LEU A 132 -22.35 10.65 -12.69
CA LEU A 132 -21.64 10.77 -13.96
C LEU A 132 -20.88 9.49 -14.30
N ALA A 133 -20.55 8.66 -13.29
CA ALA A 133 -19.80 7.44 -13.48
C ALA A 133 -20.56 6.39 -14.32
N GLY A 134 -21.88 6.28 -14.16
CA GLY A 134 -22.72 5.37 -14.95
C GLY A 134 -22.69 5.67 -16.46
N PRO A 135 -23.09 6.88 -16.91
CA PRO A 135 -22.97 7.29 -18.31
C PRO A 135 -21.53 7.20 -18.83
N LEU A 136 -20.53 7.61 -18.04
CA LEU A 136 -19.13 7.55 -18.43
C LEU A 136 -18.70 6.10 -18.67
N ALA A 137 -19.08 5.17 -17.78
CA ALA A 137 -18.75 3.76 -17.91
C ALA A 137 -19.37 3.10 -19.18
N THR A 138 -20.44 3.67 -19.76
CA THR A 138 -21.01 3.16 -21.03
C THR A 138 -20.23 3.62 -22.25
N VAL A 139 -19.39 4.63 -22.14
CA VAL A 139 -18.49 5.10 -23.20
C VAL A 139 -17.25 4.24 -23.31
N PHE A 140 -16.90 3.53 -22.23
CA PHE A 140 -15.74 2.65 -22.19
C PHE A 140 -16.06 1.30 -22.82
N HIS A 141 -15.36 0.96 -23.88
CA HIS A 141 -15.37 -0.31 -24.59
C HIS A 141 -14.02 -1.03 -24.35
N PRO A 142 -13.81 -2.26 -24.80
CA PRO A 142 -12.56 -2.98 -24.57
C PRO A 142 -11.26 -2.22 -24.92
N PRO A 143 -11.18 -1.44 -26.03
CA PRO A 143 -9.97 -0.66 -26.33
C PRO A 143 -9.66 0.40 -25.30
N GLU A 144 -10.69 1.10 -24.76
CA GLU A 144 -10.50 2.11 -23.72
C GLU A 144 -10.02 1.49 -22.41
N TYR A 145 -10.57 0.31 -22.04
CA TYR A 145 -10.10 -0.42 -20.86
C TYR A 145 -8.65 -0.84 -20.99
N MET A 146 -8.27 -1.41 -22.13
CA MET A 146 -6.87 -1.76 -22.41
C MET A 146 -5.97 -0.53 -22.27
N ALA A 147 -6.32 0.57 -22.89
CA ALA A 147 -5.51 1.80 -22.91
C ALA A 147 -5.39 2.44 -21.52
N ILE A 148 -6.47 2.46 -20.72
CA ILE A 148 -6.46 3.07 -19.40
C ILE A 148 -5.70 2.22 -18.37
N ILE A 149 -5.67 0.89 -18.51
CA ILE A 149 -4.84 0.02 -17.67
C ILE A 149 -3.35 0.29 -17.93
N ILE A 150 -2.96 0.42 -19.20
CA ILE A 150 -1.60 0.84 -19.56
C ILE A 150 -1.28 2.21 -18.95
N LEU A 151 -2.19 3.17 -19.08
CA LEU A 151 -2.04 4.50 -18.52
C LEU A 151 -1.91 4.46 -16.98
N ALA A 152 -2.70 3.63 -16.29
CA ALA A 152 -2.62 3.47 -14.84
C ALA A 152 -1.25 2.98 -14.37
N ILE A 153 -0.67 1.98 -15.05
CA ILE A 153 0.69 1.49 -14.76
C ILE A 153 1.72 2.60 -14.98
N VAL A 154 1.56 3.38 -16.05
CA VAL A 154 2.44 4.52 -16.36
C VAL A 154 2.32 5.65 -15.35
N LEU A 155 1.12 5.98 -14.89
CA LEU A 155 0.88 7.02 -13.90
C LEU A 155 1.51 6.69 -12.55
N ILE A 156 1.43 5.44 -12.12
CA ILE A 156 2.09 5.00 -10.88
C ILE A 156 3.60 5.18 -10.96
N ALA A 157 4.17 4.98 -12.14
CA ALA A 157 5.59 5.23 -12.36
C ALA A 157 5.99 6.71 -12.18
N GLN A 158 5.04 7.65 -12.29
CA GLN A 158 5.32 9.09 -12.12
C GLN A 158 5.27 9.56 -10.66
N THR A 159 4.69 8.78 -9.74
CA THR A 159 4.38 9.23 -8.38
C THR A 159 5.49 8.96 -7.36
N GLY A 160 6.57 8.27 -7.74
CA GLY A 160 7.66 7.89 -6.83
C GLY A 160 9.03 8.40 -7.28
N ASN A 161 9.99 8.40 -6.34
CA ASN A 161 11.40 8.66 -6.62
C ASN A 161 12.13 7.45 -7.25
N ILE A 162 11.38 6.41 -7.60
CA ILE A 162 11.91 5.18 -8.20
C ILE A 162 12.18 5.42 -9.68
N PRO A 163 13.34 5.00 -10.22
CA PRO A 163 13.62 5.07 -11.64
C PRO A 163 12.52 4.37 -12.46
N LEU A 164 12.02 5.05 -13.50
CA LEU A 164 10.90 4.55 -14.32
C LEU A 164 11.12 3.14 -14.85
N SER A 165 12.33 2.82 -15.26
CA SER A 165 12.67 1.48 -15.75
C SER A 165 12.41 0.41 -14.69
N LYS A 166 12.74 0.68 -13.42
CA LYS A 166 12.44 -0.24 -12.30
C LYS A 166 10.93 -0.41 -12.07
N VAL A 167 10.16 0.68 -12.23
CA VAL A 167 8.70 0.62 -12.10
C VAL A 167 8.08 -0.17 -13.24
N TYR A 168 8.54 0.04 -14.48
CA TYR A 168 8.02 -0.73 -15.63
C TYR A 168 8.38 -2.21 -15.55
N ILE A 169 9.62 -2.56 -15.19
CA ILE A 169 10.01 -3.97 -14.99
C ILE A 169 9.11 -4.61 -13.92
N SER A 170 8.84 -3.91 -12.82
CA SER A 170 7.95 -4.40 -11.77
C SER A 170 6.52 -4.60 -12.26
N GLY A 171 5.97 -3.63 -12.98
CA GLY A 171 4.61 -3.70 -13.53
C GLY A 171 4.46 -4.83 -14.56
N LEU A 172 5.44 -4.97 -15.44
CA LEU A 172 5.50 -6.06 -16.41
C LEU A 172 5.67 -7.42 -15.73
N LEU A 173 6.47 -7.51 -14.65
CA LEU A 173 6.55 -8.72 -13.84
C LEU A 173 5.18 -9.09 -13.27
N GLY A 174 4.44 -8.10 -12.72
CA GLY A 174 3.08 -8.34 -12.24
C GLY A 174 2.14 -8.86 -13.33
N LEU A 175 2.17 -8.26 -14.53
CA LEU A 175 1.42 -8.73 -15.69
C LEU A 175 1.84 -10.16 -16.11
N MET A 176 3.13 -10.45 -16.15
CA MET A 176 3.62 -11.81 -16.46
C MET A 176 3.10 -12.83 -15.45
N LEU A 177 3.04 -12.48 -14.18
CA LEU A 177 2.50 -13.35 -13.13
C LEU A 177 0.98 -13.55 -13.28
N SER A 178 0.23 -12.55 -13.74
CA SER A 178 -1.22 -12.66 -13.92
C SER A 178 -1.64 -13.59 -15.04
N PHE A 179 -0.76 -13.82 -16.03
CA PHE A 179 -1.04 -14.75 -17.14
C PHE A 179 -0.70 -16.21 -16.82
N VAL A 180 -0.25 -16.51 -15.61
CA VAL A 180 -0.11 -17.91 -15.16
C VAL A 180 -1.49 -18.49 -14.88
N GLY A 181 -1.82 -19.63 -15.48
CA GLY A 181 -3.11 -20.29 -15.30
C GLY A 181 -3.82 -20.57 -16.61
N SER A 182 -5.09 -20.90 -16.52
CA SER A 182 -5.93 -21.12 -17.70
C SER A 182 -6.36 -19.80 -18.32
N ASP A 183 -6.10 -19.63 -19.60
CA ASP A 183 -6.57 -18.48 -20.36
C ASP A 183 -8.10 -18.47 -20.40
N PRO A 184 -8.77 -17.40 -19.94
CA PRO A 184 -10.22 -17.39 -19.83
C PRO A 184 -10.93 -17.42 -21.20
N VAL A 185 -10.26 -17.00 -22.28
CA VAL A 185 -10.84 -16.94 -23.64
C VAL A 185 -10.63 -18.24 -24.40
N THR A 186 -9.42 -18.81 -24.33
CA THR A 186 -9.06 -20.00 -25.13
C THR A 186 -9.05 -21.29 -24.33
N GLY A 187 -9.10 -21.23 -23.01
CA GLY A 187 -8.95 -22.39 -22.11
C GLY A 187 -7.54 -23.03 -22.10
N VAL A 188 -6.58 -22.39 -22.77
CA VAL A 188 -5.19 -22.91 -22.83
C VAL A 188 -4.48 -22.62 -21.51
N GLU A 189 -3.83 -23.64 -20.98
CA GLU A 189 -3.05 -23.52 -19.75
C GLU A 189 -1.70 -22.86 -20.03
N ARG A 190 -1.49 -21.65 -19.48
CA ARG A 190 -0.30 -20.84 -19.68
C ARG A 190 0.60 -20.86 -18.45
N PHE A 191 1.88 -21.16 -18.64
CA PHE A 191 2.94 -21.10 -17.60
C PHE A 191 2.67 -21.90 -16.33
N THR A 192 1.80 -22.93 -16.39
CA THR A 192 1.41 -23.75 -15.24
C THR A 192 2.43 -24.84 -14.90
N MET A 193 3.46 -25.01 -15.72
CA MET A 193 4.45 -26.12 -15.59
C MET A 193 3.79 -27.50 -15.45
N ARG A 194 2.58 -27.67 -16.01
CA ARG A 194 1.73 -28.86 -15.90
C ARG A 194 1.32 -29.20 -14.45
N MET A 195 1.34 -28.19 -13.56
CA MET A 195 0.88 -28.34 -12.18
C MET A 195 -0.61 -27.98 -12.08
N PRO A 196 -1.51 -28.91 -11.76
CA PRO A 196 -2.95 -28.62 -11.67
C PRO A 196 -3.28 -27.52 -10.64
N THR A 197 -2.46 -27.38 -9.60
CA THR A 197 -2.61 -26.37 -8.57
C THR A 197 -2.37 -24.93 -9.07
N LEU A 198 -1.77 -24.77 -10.25
CA LEU A 198 -1.55 -23.46 -10.90
C LEU A 198 -2.56 -23.18 -12.02
N TYR A 199 -3.50 -24.07 -12.30
CA TYR A 199 -4.52 -23.85 -13.35
C TYR A 199 -5.45 -22.69 -13.01
N SER A 200 -5.72 -22.47 -11.73
CA SER A 200 -6.47 -21.31 -11.24
C SER A 200 -5.67 -20.00 -11.22
N GLY A 201 -4.40 -20.04 -11.66
CA GLY A 201 -3.52 -18.89 -11.64
C GLY A 201 -2.78 -18.69 -10.32
N ILE A 202 -2.11 -17.54 -10.22
CA ILE A 202 -1.43 -17.11 -8.99
C ILE A 202 -2.43 -16.35 -8.11
N GLY A 203 -2.69 -16.89 -6.93
CA GLY A 203 -3.56 -16.25 -5.95
C GLY A 203 -3.05 -14.85 -5.55
N VAL A 204 -3.94 -13.88 -5.52
CA VAL A 204 -3.60 -12.51 -5.12
C VAL A 204 -3.25 -12.45 -3.62
N VAL A 205 -3.86 -13.32 -2.79
CA VAL A 205 -3.62 -13.35 -1.34
C VAL A 205 -2.20 -13.78 -0.99
N PRO A 206 -1.65 -14.92 -1.48
CA PRO A 206 -0.25 -15.29 -1.22
C PRO A 206 0.74 -14.23 -1.71
N PHE A 207 0.49 -13.63 -2.88
CA PHE A 207 1.30 -12.55 -3.41
C PHE A 207 1.28 -11.33 -2.47
N ALA A 208 0.10 -10.83 -2.15
CA ALA A 208 -0.04 -9.64 -1.31
C ALA A 208 0.53 -9.85 0.10
N LEU A 209 0.22 -10.98 0.75
CA LEU A 209 0.76 -11.33 2.06
C LEU A 209 2.29 -11.44 2.04
N GLY A 210 2.87 -12.08 1.02
CA GLY A 210 4.32 -12.23 0.88
C GLY A 210 5.01 -10.88 0.67
N VAL A 211 4.57 -10.18 -0.37
CA VAL A 211 5.24 -8.97 -0.84
C VAL A 211 5.03 -7.76 0.09
N PHE A 212 3.88 -7.65 0.75
CA PHE A 212 3.59 -6.54 1.66
C PHE A 212 3.74 -6.93 3.13
N ALA A 213 3.00 -7.95 3.59
CA ALA A 213 2.92 -8.24 5.02
C ALA A 213 4.23 -8.82 5.57
N ILE A 214 4.71 -9.91 4.98
CA ILE A 214 5.94 -10.57 5.46
C ILE A 214 7.16 -9.67 5.23
N THR A 215 7.27 -9.04 4.07
CA THR A 215 8.37 -8.11 3.76
C THR A 215 8.44 -6.96 4.77
N GLN A 216 7.30 -6.36 5.13
CA GLN A 216 7.26 -5.30 6.13
C GLN A 216 7.65 -5.81 7.52
N MET A 217 7.20 -7.02 7.89
CA MET A 217 7.54 -7.62 9.17
C MET A 217 9.01 -7.96 9.29
N VAL A 218 9.63 -8.51 8.24
CA VAL A 218 11.07 -8.80 8.20
C VAL A 218 11.89 -7.53 8.43
N LYS A 219 11.53 -6.43 7.77
CA LYS A 219 12.22 -5.14 7.95
C LYS A 219 12.03 -4.56 9.33
N MET A 220 10.82 -4.64 9.88
CA MET A 220 10.54 -4.16 11.23
C MET A 220 11.27 -5.01 12.30
N TYR A 221 11.42 -6.31 12.05
CA TYR A 221 12.23 -7.19 12.90
C TYR A 221 13.71 -6.83 12.85
N GLY A 222 14.23 -6.43 11.67
CA GLY A 222 15.60 -6.00 11.48
C GLY A 222 15.94 -4.69 12.19
N SER A 223 15.06 -3.68 12.08
CA SER A 223 15.34 -2.31 12.52
C SER A 223 15.42 -2.12 14.03
N GLN A 224 14.70 -2.92 14.83
CA GLN A 224 14.61 -2.85 16.31
C GLN A 224 14.51 -1.43 16.92
N LYS A 225 14.28 -0.42 16.09
CA LYS A 225 14.07 0.93 16.63
C LYS A 225 12.85 0.86 17.55
N ALA A 226 13.10 1.11 18.85
CA ALA A 226 12.01 1.37 19.76
C ALA A 226 11.29 2.60 19.22
N VAL A 227 10.02 2.45 18.90
CA VAL A 227 9.19 3.61 18.63
C VAL A 227 9.36 4.56 19.82
N ALA A 228 9.57 5.84 19.53
CA ALA A 228 9.87 6.86 20.54
C ALA A 228 8.98 6.72 21.77
N THR A 229 9.57 6.78 22.95
CA THR A 229 8.83 6.72 24.20
C THR A 229 7.97 7.95 24.34
N PHE A 230 6.65 7.72 24.42
CA PHE A 230 5.67 8.78 24.62
C PHE A 230 5.79 9.35 26.05
N ASP A 231 6.04 10.63 26.17
CA ASP A 231 5.95 11.34 27.44
C ASP A 231 4.50 11.86 27.63
N GLN A 232 3.79 11.31 28.60
CA GLN A 232 2.44 11.75 28.96
C GLN A 232 2.36 13.27 29.27
N ALA A 233 3.47 13.90 29.67
CA ALA A 233 3.53 15.33 29.91
C ALA A 233 3.27 16.15 28.63
N GLN A 234 3.49 15.56 27.46
CA GLN A 234 3.23 16.23 26.16
C GLN A 234 1.73 16.41 25.86
N LEU A 235 0.84 15.65 26.49
CA LEU A 235 -0.61 15.88 26.34
C LEU A 235 -1.08 17.17 26.98
N GLY A 236 -0.27 17.74 27.87
CA GLY A 236 -0.51 19.05 28.50
C GLY A 236 -1.61 19.06 29.55
N LYS A 237 -1.55 20.05 30.43
CA LYS A 237 -2.61 20.31 31.39
C LYS A 237 -3.86 20.82 30.63
N GLY A 238 -5.04 20.29 30.96
CA GLY A 238 -6.29 20.75 30.35
C GLY A 238 -6.59 20.17 28.96
N PHE A 239 -6.23 18.89 28.72
CA PHE A 239 -6.46 18.18 27.44
C PHE A 239 -7.87 18.41 26.84
N GLN A 240 -8.92 18.31 27.65
CA GLN A 240 -10.31 18.53 27.17
C GLN A 240 -10.54 19.98 26.72
N ALA A 241 -9.95 20.98 27.39
CA ALA A 241 -10.06 22.37 26.97
C ALA A 241 -9.35 22.60 25.64
N GLN A 242 -8.17 21.98 25.45
CA GLN A 242 -7.42 22.01 24.19
C GLN A 242 -8.22 21.33 23.05
N VAL A 243 -8.87 20.20 23.33
CA VAL A 243 -9.73 19.51 22.36
C VAL A 243 -10.86 20.41 21.91
N ARG A 244 -11.58 21.05 22.85
CA ARG A 244 -12.67 21.98 22.50
C ARG A 244 -12.14 23.16 21.68
N ALA A 245 -11.00 23.72 22.04
CA ALA A 245 -10.37 24.82 21.30
C ALA A 245 -9.99 24.40 19.87
N GLY A 246 -9.41 23.20 19.69
CA GLY A 246 -9.07 22.66 18.38
C GLY A 246 -10.28 22.45 17.47
N ILE A 247 -11.35 21.86 18.01
CA ILE A 247 -12.63 21.70 17.29
C ILE A 247 -13.17 23.07 16.86
N ALA A 248 -13.29 24.01 17.79
CA ALA A 248 -13.81 25.34 17.50
C ALA A 248 -12.98 26.09 16.45
N GLU A 249 -11.63 25.97 16.51
CA GLU A 249 -10.74 26.59 15.53
C GLU A 249 -10.90 25.98 14.13
N THR A 250 -11.09 24.67 14.04
CA THR A 250 -11.32 23.98 12.75
C THR A 250 -12.62 24.45 12.12
N PHE A 251 -13.72 24.52 12.88
CA PHE A 251 -14.99 25.04 12.36
C PHE A 251 -14.88 26.53 11.96
N LYS A 252 -14.15 27.34 12.72
CA LYS A 252 -13.93 28.76 12.36
C LYS A 252 -13.15 28.91 11.07
N LYS A 253 -12.23 28.01 10.78
CA LYS A 253 -11.33 28.03 9.61
C LYS A 253 -11.66 26.93 8.60
N TRP A 254 -12.93 26.48 8.55
CA TRP A 254 -13.40 25.35 7.76
C TRP A 254 -13.01 25.38 6.28
N HIS A 255 -12.80 26.57 5.73
CA HIS A 255 -12.43 26.77 4.32
C HIS A 255 -11.05 26.18 3.96
N HIS A 256 -10.13 26.02 4.92
CA HIS A 256 -8.86 25.33 4.70
C HIS A 256 -9.12 23.82 4.50
N VAL A 257 -9.97 23.25 5.34
CA VAL A 257 -10.39 21.84 5.23
C VAL A 257 -11.16 21.61 3.93
N ALA A 258 -12.14 22.47 3.62
CA ALA A 258 -12.96 22.33 2.42
C ALA A 258 -12.12 22.35 1.13
N ARG A 259 -11.15 23.27 1.05
CA ARG A 259 -10.24 23.35 -0.09
C ARG A 259 -9.43 22.06 -0.24
N SER A 260 -8.84 21.59 0.85
CA SER A 260 -8.06 20.34 0.85
C SER A 260 -8.90 19.14 0.50
N ALA A 261 -10.13 19.07 1.01
CA ALA A 261 -11.08 18.01 0.69
C ALA A 261 -11.42 17.96 -0.81
N VAL A 262 -11.71 19.10 -1.42
CA VAL A 262 -12.00 19.18 -2.86
C VAL A 262 -10.79 18.74 -3.68
N ILE A 263 -9.60 19.27 -3.37
CA ILE A 263 -8.37 18.91 -4.09
C ILE A 263 -8.09 17.43 -3.97
N ALA A 264 -8.14 16.89 -2.76
CA ALA A 264 -7.84 15.48 -2.51
C ALA A 264 -8.88 14.54 -3.13
N MET A 265 -10.16 14.91 -3.08
CA MET A 265 -11.24 14.17 -3.75
C MET A 265 -10.99 14.07 -5.25
N LEU A 266 -10.63 15.17 -5.92
CA LEU A 266 -10.32 15.18 -7.35
C LEU A 266 -9.05 14.39 -7.67
N LEU A 267 -8.01 14.47 -6.82
CA LEU A 267 -6.81 13.65 -6.98
C LEU A 267 -7.10 12.15 -6.77
N GLY A 268 -8.06 11.82 -5.91
CA GLY A 268 -8.53 10.45 -5.71
C GLY A 268 -9.17 9.82 -6.95
N LEU A 269 -9.72 10.62 -7.87
CA LEU A 269 -10.26 10.14 -9.15
C LEU A 269 -9.16 9.70 -10.12
N ILE A 270 -7.92 10.12 -9.91
CA ILE A 270 -6.81 9.85 -10.83
C ILE A 270 -6.11 8.56 -10.40
N PRO A 271 -6.10 7.52 -11.27
CA PRO A 271 -5.37 6.30 -10.97
C PRO A 271 -3.89 6.56 -10.68
N GLY A 272 -3.35 5.86 -9.69
CA GLY A 272 -1.93 5.96 -9.34
C GLY A 272 -1.53 7.11 -8.40
N ILE A 273 -2.39 8.10 -8.15
CA ILE A 273 -2.10 9.15 -7.16
C ILE A 273 -2.41 8.62 -5.76
N GLY A 274 -1.38 8.16 -5.06
CA GLY A 274 -1.48 7.69 -3.69
C GLY A 274 -1.85 8.81 -2.69
N GLY A 275 -2.32 8.41 -1.50
CA GLY A 275 -2.70 9.34 -0.42
C GLY A 275 -1.57 10.25 0.01
N PHE A 276 -0.34 9.76 0.06
CA PHE A 276 0.86 10.56 0.34
C PHE A 276 0.95 11.79 -0.57
N THR A 277 0.91 11.58 -1.89
CA THR A 277 1.02 12.66 -2.87
C THR A 277 -0.16 13.64 -2.77
N ALA A 278 -1.39 13.13 -2.59
CA ALA A 278 -2.57 13.96 -2.45
C ALA A 278 -2.51 14.86 -1.21
N ASN A 279 -2.04 14.32 -0.08
CA ASN A 279 -1.91 15.07 1.17
C ASN A 279 -0.82 16.12 1.09
N PHE A 280 0.31 15.83 0.43
CA PHE A 280 1.37 16.83 0.19
C PHE A 280 0.92 17.96 -0.74
N ILE A 281 0.23 17.63 -1.84
CA ILE A 281 -0.32 18.65 -2.74
C ILE A 281 -1.31 19.55 -1.98
N SER A 282 -2.20 18.96 -1.19
CA SER A 282 -3.18 19.69 -0.40
C SER A 282 -2.52 20.61 0.62
N TYR A 283 -1.51 20.12 1.33
CA TYR A 283 -0.68 20.90 2.26
C TYR A 283 0.01 22.07 1.55
N GLY A 284 0.70 21.81 0.42
CA GLY A 284 1.40 22.83 -0.34
C GLY A 284 0.49 23.89 -0.95
N VAL A 285 -0.72 23.51 -1.39
CA VAL A 285 -1.73 24.50 -1.82
C VAL A 285 -2.23 25.30 -0.62
N GLY A 286 -2.47 24.65 0.53
CA GLY A 286 -2.83 25.31 1.77
C GLY A 286 -1.81 26.37 2.18
N GLN A 287 -0.53 26.04 2.10
CA GLN A 287 0.58 26.95 2.36
C GLN A 287 0.55 28.18 1.44
N ARG A 288 0.45 27.96 0.12
CA ARG A 288 0.47 29.05 -0.88
C ARG A 288 -0.67 30.07 -0.70
N VAL A 289 -1.82 29.61 -0.22
CA VAL A 289 -3.03 30.45 -0.10
C VAL A 289 -3.20 31.01 1.31
N SER A 290 -2.48 30.49 2.30
CA SER A 290 -2.55 31.01 3.67
C SER A 290 -1.86 32.37 3.81
N LYS A 291 -2.43 33.22 4.67
CA LYS A 291 -1.78 34.48 5.09
C LYS A 291 -0.53 34.21 5.94
N ARG A 292 -0.42 33.02 6.53
CA ARG A 292 0.69 32.58 7.40
C ARG A 292 1.61 31.59 6.68
N ARG A 293 1.77 31.73 5.37
CA ARG A 293 2.50 30.79 4.51
C ARG A 293 3.92 30.49 4.99
N ASP A 294 4.61 31.50 5.54
CA ASP A 294 6.01 31.40 5.95
C ASP A 294 6.16 30.71 7.32
N GLU A 295 5.07 30.51 8.04
CA GLU A 295 5.02 29.80 9.33
C GLU A 295 4.66 28.31 9.18
N PHE A 296 4.31 27.84 7.96
CA PHE A 296 4.03 26.42 7.73
C PHE A 296 5.28 25.57 8.06
N GLY A 297 5.07 24.45 8.73
CA GLY A 297 6.14 23.61 9.28
C GLY A 297 6.60 23.99 10.69
N THR A 298 6.04 25.03 11.28
CA THR A 298 6.37 25.49 12.65
C THR A 298 5.27 25.21 13.68
N GLY A 299 4.17 24.59 13.27
CA GLY A 299 3.01 24.28 14.12
C GLY A 299 1.85 25.23 13.89
N VAL A 300 1.47 25.45 12.64
CA VAL A 300 0.36 26.29 12.25
C VAL A 300 -0.90 25.45 12.08
N PRO A 301 -2.03 25.79 12.74
CA PRO A 301 -3.28 25.06 12.61
C PRO A 301 -3.76 24.89 11.16
N GLU A 302 -3.57 25.89 10.31
CA GLU A 302 -3.95 25.88 8.89
C GLU A 302 -3.19 24.80 8.09
N GLY A 303 -1.90 24.59 8.42
CA GLY A 303 -1.09 23.53 7.82
C GLY A 303 -1.63 22.14 8.17
N LEU A 304 -1.90 21.93 9.46
CA LEU A 304 -2.50 20.68 9.94
C LEU A 304 -3.89 20.45 9.35
N MET A 305 -4.75 21.48 9.26
CA MET A 305 -6.06 21.41 8.61
C MET A 305 -5.95 21.03 7.12
N SER A 306 -4.94 21.55 6.44
CA SER A 306 -4.72 21.30 5.02
C SER A 306 -4.21 19.88 4.76
N ALA A 307 -3.37 19.33 5.63
CA ALA A 307 -2.91 17.95 5.56
C ALA A 307 -4.05 16.97 5.85
N GLU A 308 -4.76 17.17 6.96
CA GLU A 308 -5.74 16.20 7.45
C GLU A 308 -7.08 16.25 6.72
N GLY A 309 -7.50 17.43 6.25
CA GLY A 309 -8.71 17.57 5.43
C GLY A 309 -8.64 16.79 4.11
N SER A 310 -7.45 16.38 3.68
CA SER A 310 -7.24 15.58 2.47
C SER A 310 -7.26 14.08 2.72
N SER A 311 -6.95 13.61 3.93
CA SER A 311 -6.69 12.19 4.21
C SER A 311 -7.87 11.27 3.85
N LEU A 312 -9.03 11.47 4.46
CA LEU A 312 -10.22 10.65 4.16
C LEU A 312 -10.86 11.04 2.82
N SER A 313 -10.77 12.33 2.44
CA SER A 313 -11.41 12.86 1.22
C SER A 313 -10.86 12.21 -0.05
N LYS A 314 -9.56 11.99 -0.12
CA LYS A 314 -8.91 11.29 -1.23
C LYS A 314 -9.44 9.87 -1.36
N GLU A 315 -9.65 9.17 -0.26
CA GLU A 315 -10.10 7.79 -0.29
C GLU A 315 -11.57 7.67 -0.71
N VAL A 316 -12.42 8.58 -0.29
CA VAL A 316 -13.81 8.67 -0.80
C VAL A 316 -13.79 8.89 -2.31
N GLY A 317 -12.91 9.76 -2.81
CA GLY A 317 -12.73 9.98 -4.26
C GLY A 317 -12.28 8.73 -5.00
N SER A 318 -11.41 7.94 -4.39
CA SER A 318 -10.84 6.73 -5.00
C SER A 318 -11.84 5.58 -5.18
N ILE A 319 -12.98 5.61 -4.50
CA ILE A 319 -14.06 4.63 -4.71
C ILE A 319 -14.61 4.74 -6.13
N ILE A 320 -14.73 5.95 -6.70
CA ILE A 320 -15.34 6.14 -8.03
C ILE A 320 -14.58 5.40 -9.12
N PRO A 321 -13.28 5.63 -9.36
CA PRO A 321 -12.54 4.88 -10.38
C PRO A 321 -12.44 3.38 -10.06
N ALA A 322 -12.39 3.00 -8.78
CA ALA A 322 -12.33 1.60 -8.38
C ALA A 322 -13.60 0.84 -8.79
N VAL A 323 -14.79 1.38 -8.49
CA VAL A 323 -16.06 0.68 -8.79
C VAL A 323 -16.59 0.93 -10.20
N ALA A 324 -16.26 2.08 -10.82
CA ALA A 324 -16.74 2.42 -12.14
C ALA A 324 -15.86 1.89 -13.27
N LEU A 325 -14.55 1.84 -13.05
CA LEU A 325 -13.56 1.49 -14.07
C LEU A 325 -12.67 0.31 -13.67
N GLY A 326 -12.79 -0.19 -12.43
CA GLY A 326 -11.89 -1.22 -11.91
C GLY A 326 -10.46 -0.74 -11.69
N LEU A 327 -10.22 0.58 -11.60
CA LEU A 327 -8.90 1.16 -11.54
C LEU A 327 -8.56 1.65 -10.14
N PRO A 328 -7.49 1.15 -9.52
CA PRO A 328 -7.07 1.60 -8.20
C PRO A 328 -6.36 2.96 -8.29
N SER A 329 -6.70 3.89 -7.40
CA SER A 329 -5.99 5.15 -7.26
C SER A 329 -4.81 5.09 -6.29
N GLY A 330 -4.65 3.99 -5.55
CA GLY A 330 -3.53 3.76 -4.63
C GLY A 330 -3.49 2.32 -4.15
N LEU A 331 -2.44 1.95 -3.40
CA LEU A 331 -2.21 0.56 -2.96
C LEU A 331 -3.33 -0.02 -2.10
N GLY A 332 -3.95 0.78 -1.23
CA GLY A 332 -5.10 0.34 -0.45
C GLY A 332 -6.26 -0.10 -1.36
N MET A 333 -6.52 0.66 -2.44
CA MET A 333 -7.54 0.30 -3.42
C MET A 333 -7.17 -0.91 -4.28
N VAL A 334 -5.89 -1.18 -4.52
CA VAL A 334 -5.45 -2.44 -5.18
C VAL A 334 -5.91 -3.64 -4.37
N ILE A 335 -5.63 -3.63 -3.05
CA ILE A 335 -6.02 -4.73 -2.16
C ILE A 335 -7.55 -4.81 -2.01
N PHE A 336 -8.23 -3.66 -2.01
CA PHE A 336 -9.68 -3.61 -1.97
C PHE A 336 -10.32 -4.19 -3.25
N ILE A 337 -9.82 -3.84 -4.43
CA ILE A 337 -10.25 -4.43 -5.71
C ILE A 337 -10.01 -5.93 -5.71
N ALA A 338 -8.85 -6.38 -5.25
CA ALA A 338 -8.56 -7.80 -5.10
C ALA A 338 -9.59 -8.53 -4.23
N ALA A 339 -10.02 -7.92 -3.12
CA ALA A 339 -11.07 -8.48 -2.28
C ALA A 339 -12.43 -8.60 -3.00
N LEU A 340 -12.79 -7.61 -3.81
CA LEU A 340 -14.01 -7.69 -4.65
C LEU A 340 -13.90 -8.81 -5.69
N THR A 341 -12.74 -8.95 -6.32
CA THR A 341 -12.49 -10.03 -7.31
C THR A 341 -12.56 -11.41 -6.66
N ILE A 342 -12.04 -11.59 -5.44
CA ILE A 342 -12.16 -12.84 -4.66
C ILE A 342 -13.65 -13.23 -4.45
N LEU A 343 -14.52 -12.22 -4.27
CA LEU A 343 -15.97 -12.43 -4.15
C LEU A 343 -16.68 -12.66 -5.49
N GLY A 344 -15.94 -12.77 -6.60
CA GLY A 344 -16.49 -12.95 -7.94
C GLY A 344 -17.11 -11.67 -8.52
N LEU A 345 -16.83 -10.51 -7.94
CA LEU A 345 -17.25 -9.23 -8.49
C LEU A 345 -16.18 -8.69 -9.43
N GLU A 346 -16.61 -8.27 -10.61
CA GLU A 346 -15.76 -7.57 -11.57
C GLU A 346 -15.94 -6.07 -11.39
N PRO A 347 -14.99 -5.37 -10.72
CA PRO A 347 -15.03 -3.92 -10.62
C PRO A 347 -15.03 -3.27 -11.99
N GLY A 348 -15.97 -2.35 -12.21
CA GLY A 348 -16.17 -1.73 -13.51
C GLY A 348 -17.65 -1.49 -13.80
N PRO A 349 -18.05 -1.26 -15.07
CA PRO A 349 -19.44 -0.99 -15.46
C PRO A 349 -20.41 -2.11 -15.09
N THR A 350 -19.98 -3.36 -15.12
CA THR A 350 -20.75 -4.54 -14.70
C THR A 350 -21.16 -4.43 -13.23
N LEU A 351 -20.24 -4.03 -12.37
CA LEU A 351 -20.51 -3.83 -10.94
C LEU A 351 -21.53 -2.69 -10.73
N LEU A 352 -21.36 -1.57 -11.41
CA LEU A 352 -22.30 -0.44 -11.28
C LEU A 352 -23.71 -0.77 -11.77
N LYS A 353 -23.85 -1.56 -12.86
CA LYS A 353 -25.14 -1.99 -13.38
C LYS A 353 -25.79 -3.06 -12.49
N GLY A 354 -25.01 -4.01 -12.02
CA GLY A 354 -25.50 -5.13 -11.17
C GLY A 354 -25.81 -4.71 -9.73
N SER A 355 -25.08 -3.75 -9.21
CA SER A 355 -25.18 -3.32 -7.80
C SER A 355 -25.10 -1.80 -7.64
N PRO A 356 -26.08 -1.02 -8.18
CA PRO A 356 -26.01 0.45 -8.19
C PRO A 356 -26.07 1.10 -6.81
N THR A 357 -26.50 0.38 -5.78
CA THR A 357 -26.52 0.84 -4.38
C THR A 357 -25.19 0.68 -3.66
N LEU A 358 -24.34 -0.23 -4.12
CA LEU A 358 -23.07 -0.57 -3.45
C LEU A 358 -22.12 0.63 -3.28
N PRO A 359 -21.89 1.49 -4.30
CA PRO A 359 -21.03 2.67 -4.13
C PRO A 359 -21.55 3.65 -3.05
N TYR A 360 -22.87 3.76 -2.88
CA TYR A 360 -23.45 4.58 -1.81
C TYR A 360 -23.24 3.95 -0.44
N SER A 361 -23.35 2.61 -0.34
CA SER A 361 -23.01 1.91 0.90
C SER A 361 -21.54 2.11 1.26
N MET A 362 -20.62 2.02 0.28
CA MET A 362 -19.19 2.31 0.46
C MET A 362 -18.94 3.72 0.99
N MET A 363 -19.59 4.71 0.39
CA MET A 363 -19.52 6.11 0.84
C MET A 363 -20.00 6.25 2.30
N TRP A 364 -21.14 5.65 2.65
CA TRP A 364 -21.67 5.71 4.02
C TRP A 364 -20.75 5.01 5.02
N ILE A 365 -20.16 3.88 4.65
CA ILE A 365 -19.16 3.18 5.49
C ILE A 365 -17.99 4.10 5.80
N MET A 366 -17.43 4.76 4.77
CA MET A 366 -16.32 5.71 4.94
C MET A 366 -16.70 6.90 5.83
N ALA A 367 -17.91 7.46 5.64
CA ALA A 367 -18.40 8.57 6.44
C ALA A 367 -18.60 8.19 7.92
N ILE A 368 -19.23 7.03 8.18
CA ILE A 368 -19.53 6.56 9.53
C ILE A 368 -18.26 6.07 10.23
N ALA A 369 -17.45 5.22 9.58
CA ALA A 369 -16.22 4.72 10.16
C ALA A 369 -15.20 5.85 10.38
N GLY A 370 -15.13 6.83 9.48
CA GLY A 370 -14.31 8.03 9.65
C GLY A 370 -14.72 8.87 10.85
N LEU A 371 -16.03 9.08 11.06
CA LEU A 371 -16.53 9.75 12.26
C LEU A 371 -16.18 8.98 13.53
N LEU A 372 -16.52 7.69 13.55
CA LEU A 372 -16.29 6.84 14.72
C LEU A 372 -14.80 6.75 15.07
N SER A 373 -13.94 6.60 14.09
CA SER A 373 -12.48 6.54 14.31
C SER A 373 -11.94 7.85 14.89
N CYS A 374 -12.41 9.01 14.39
CA CYS A 374 -12.02 10.32 14.92
C CYS A 374 -12.53 10.53 16.37
N VAL A 375 -13.78 10.19 16.65
CA VAL A 375 -14.37 10.33 18.00
C VAL A 375 -13.67 9.39 18.99
N LEU A 376 -13.59 8.10 18.67
CA LEU A 376 -12.97 7.10 19.54
C LEU A 376 -11.47 7.35 19.68
N GLY A 377 -10.82 7.74 18.60
CA GLY A 377 -9.39 8.05 18.63
C GLY A 377 -9.08 9.27 19.51
N LEU A 378 -9.90 10.33 19.48
CA LEU A 378 -9.74 11.46 20.41
C LEU A 378 -10.02 11.07 21.87
N LEU A 379 -11.06 10.28 22.11
CA LEU A 379 -11.41 9.82 23.47
C LEU A 379 -10.32 8.93 24.05
N LEU A 380 -9.75 8.05 23.23
CA LEU A 380 -8.78 7.05 23.62
C LEU A 380 -7.31 7.48 23.35
N ALA A 381 -7.05 8.67 22.82
CA ALA A 381 -5.72 9.12 22.46
C ALA A 381 -4.66 8.94 23.56
N PRO A 382 -4.96 9.23 24.85
CA PRO A 382 -4.00 9.01 25.93
C PRO A 382 -3.68 7.52 26.18
N GLN A 383 -4.65 6.63 25.97
CA GLN A 383 -4.47 5.17 26.12
C GLN A 383 -3.78 4.58 24.90
N LEU A 384 -4.22 5.02 23.72
CA LEU A 384 -3.74 4.56 22.43
C LEU A 384 -2.26 4.91 22.21
N SER A 385 -1.81 6.07 22.68
CA SER A 385 -0.39 6.45 22.61
C SER A 385 0.55 5.52 23.39
N ARG A 386 0.05 4.71 24.35
CA ARG A 386 0.84 3.68 25.05
C ARG A 386 1.10 2.45 24.18
N ILE A 387 0.22 2.18 23.20
CA ILE A 387 0.33 1.02 22.28
C ILE A 387 1.52 1.19 21.35
N THR A 388 1.93 2.42 21.04
CA THR A 388 3.07 2.72 20.17
C THR A 388 4.40 2.18 20.67
N GLY A 389 4.49 1.83 21.97
CA GLY A 389 5.65 1.21 22.57
C GLY A 389 5.81 -0.31 22.28
N ILE A 390 4.87 -0.93 21.56
CA ILE A 390 4.97 -2.34 21.18
C ILE A 390 6.09 -2.50 20.15
N LYS A 391 7.11 -3.29 20.51
CA LYS A 391 8.23 -3.58 19.60
C LYS A 391 7.79 -4.58 18.52
N GLY A 392 8.32 -4.42 17.30
CA GLY A 392 8.06 -5.31 16.17
C GLY A 392 8.14 -6.82 16.45
N PRO A 393 9.15 -7.30 17.20
CA PRO A 393 9.26 -8.71 17.54
C PRO A 393 8.05 -9.34 18.25
N TYR A 394 7.22 -8.55 18.95
CA TYR A 394 6.01 -9.08 19.58
C TYR A 394 4.87 -9.34 18.58
N MET A 395 4.84 -8.60 17.46
CA MET A 395 3.82 -8.76 16.43
C MET A 395 4.15 -9.84 15.40
N PHE A 396 5.43 -10.11 15.25
CA PHE A 396 5.98 -11.00 14.22
C PHE A 396 5.26 -12.37 14.15
N PRO A 397 5.11 -13.12 15.26
CA PRO A 397 4.50 -14.46 15.19
C PRO A 397 3.03 -14.44 14.80
N PHE A 398 2.27 -13.40 15.21
CA PHE A 398 0.84 -13.29 14.88
C PHE A 398 0.63 -13.03 13.39
N ILE A 399 1.44 -12.15 12.81
CA ILE A 399 1.34 -11.80 11.39
C ILE A 399 1.77 -12.97 10.51
N ILE A 400 2.83 -13.69 10.88
CA ILE A 400 3.24 -14.91 10.18
C ILE A 400 2.14 -15.96 10.24
N ALA A 401 1.55 -16.19 11.41
CA ALA A 401 0.47 -17.15 11.57
C ALA A 401 -0.70 -16.85 10.63
N LEU A 402 -1.15 -15.58 10.61
CA LEU A 402 -2.22 -15.14 9.72
C LEU A 402 -1.85 -15.25 8.25
N ALA A 403 -0.60 -14.93 7.88
CA ALA A 403 -0.14 -15.00 6.51
C ALA A 403 -0.09 -16.46 5.99
N VAL A 404 0.44 -17.39 6.79
CA VAL A 404 0.50 -18.81 6.42
C VAL A 404 -0.90 -19.40 6.30
N LEU A 405 -1.77 -19.15 7.30
CA LEU A 405 -3.15 -19.63 7.27
C LEU A 405 -3.93 -19.04 6.10
N GLY A 406 -3.79 -17.71 5.89
CA GLY A 406 -4.49 -17.00 4.84
C GLY A 406 -4.08 -17.44 3.43
N SER A 407 -2.79 -17.67 3.21
CA SER A 407 -2.30 -18.13 1.91
C SER A 407 -2.75 -19.55 1.58
N PHE A 408 -2.90 -20.40 2.59
CA PHE A 408 -3.46 -21.73 2.37
C PHE A 408 -4.96 -21.67 2.08
N ALA A 409 -5.71 -20.81 2.80
CA ALA A 409 -7.15 -20.67 2.63
C ALA A 409 -7.54 -20.16 1.23
N ASP A 410 -6.69 -19.32 0.60
CA ASP A 410 -6.91 -18.80 -0.75
C ASP A 410 -6.97 -19.92 -1.82
N VAL A 411 -5.96 -20.77 -1.83
CA VAL A 411 -5.79 -21.79 -2.88
C VAL A 411 -6.31 -23.18 -2.43
N ASN A 412 -6.57 -23.32 -1.14
CA ASN A 412 -6.95 -24.59 -0.48
C ASN A 412 -5.96 -25.75 -0.72
N THR A 413 -4.72 -25.40 -1.05
CA THR A 413 -3.61 -26.34 -1.29
C THR A 413 -2.32 -25.81 -0.68
N THR A 414 -1.34 -26.69 -0.49
CA THR A 414 0.01 -26.32 -0.03
C THR A 414 0.73 -25.35 -0.98
N MET A 415 0.28 -25.24 -2.25
CA MET A 415 0.81 -24.30 -3.22
C MET A 415 0.71 -22.85 -2.70
N GLY A 416 -0.36 -22.48 -1.99
CA GLY A 416 -0.50 -21.18 -1.38
C GLY A 416 0.67 -20.82 -0.44
N ILE A 417 1.14 -21.80 0.35
CA ILE A 417 2.30 -21.59 1.26
C ILE A 417 3.60 -21.47 0.46
N TYR A 418 3.81 -22.28 -0.58
CA TYR A 418 5.00 -22.15 -1.43
C TYR A 418 5.03 -20.79 -2.13
N LEU A 419 3.91 -20.35 -2.69
CA LEU A 419 3.79 -19.02 -3.31
C LEU A 419 4.05 -17.92 -2.29
N LEU A 420 3.52 -18.02 -1.06
CA LEU A 420 3.78 -17.07 0.02
C LEU A 420 5.29 -16.93 0.30
N VAL A 421 6.02 -18.05 0.40
CA VAL A 421 7.46 -18.02 0.65
C VAL A 421 8.21 -17.38 -0.52
N ILE A 422 7.89 -17.78 -1.76
CA ILE A 422 8.51 -17.22 -2.96
C ILE A 422 8.28 -15.70 -3.03
N PHE A 423 7.04 -15.26 -2.84
CA PHE A 423 6.70 -13.84 -2.90
C PHE A 423 7.22 -13.03 -1.71
N SER A 424 7.43 -13.65 -0.55
CA SER A 424 8.10 -13.00 0.58
C SER A 424 9.57 -12.71 0.27
N ILE A 425 10.27 -13.68 -0.29
CA ILE A 425 11.67 -13.49 -0.71
C ILE A 425 11.74 -12.45 -1.83
N LEU A 426 10.88 -12.59 -2.84
CA LEU A 426 10.80 -11.63 -3.93
C LEU A 426 10.50 -10.21 -3.42
N GLY A 427 9.56 -10.06 -2.50
CA GLY A 427 9.19 -8.78 -1.91
C GLY A 427 10.33 -8.10 -1.18
N VAL A 428 11.11 -8.85 -0.39
CA VAL A 428 12.30 -8.31 0.29
C VAL A 428 13.33 -7.86 -0.75
N VAL A 429 13.67 -8.71 -1.73
CA VAL A 429 14.66 -8.40 -2.77
C VAL A 429 14.23 -7.19 -3.60
N VAL A 430 13.01 -7.18 -4.13
CA VAL A 430 12.45 -6.12 -4.97
C VAL A 430 12.49 -4.78 -4.24
N ARG A 431 12.13 -4.77 -2.95
CA ARG A 431 12.13 -3.57 -2.12
C ARG A 431 13.53 -3.07 -1.82
N ASP A 432 14.47 -3.97 -1.48
CA ASP A 432 15.86 -3.61 -1.15
C ASP A 432 16.63 -3.07 -2.35
N LEU A 433 16.30 -3.56 -3.54
CA LEU A 433 16.85 -3.08 -4.80
C LEU A 433 16.13 -1.83 -5.33
N GLY A 434 15.15 -1.30 -4.59
CA GLY A 434 14.40 -0.09 -4.96
C GLY A 434 13.50 -0.26 -6.18
N TYR A 435 12.93 -1.46 -6.40
CA TYR A 435 11.89 -1.70 -7.40
C TYR A 435 10.49 -1.43 -6.81
N SER A 436 9.51 -1.20 -7.67
CA SER A 436 8.16 -0.82 -7.26
C SER A 436 7.27 -2.04 -6.99
N VAL A 437 7.15 -2.41 -5.73
CA VAL A 437 6.18 -3.43 -5.29
C VAL A 437 4.74 -3.05 -5.69
N ALA A 438 4.42 -1.75 -5.67
CA ALA A 438 3.13 -1.21 -6.08
C ALA A 438 2.78 -1.54 -7.53
N ALA A 439 3.73 -1.31 -8.44
CA ALA A 439 3.54 -1.57 -9.85
C ALA A 439 3.35 -3.08 -10.12
N ALA A 440 4.11 -3.94 -9.43
CA ALA A 440 3.95 -5.39 -9.53
C ALA A 440 2.56 -5.85 -9.06
N ALA A 441 2.07 -5.31 -7.94
CA ALA A 441 0.74 -5.65 -7.43
C ALA A 441 -0.38 -5.23 -8.40
N ILE A 442 -0.26 -4.04 -8.98
CA ILE A 442 -1.24 -3.55 -9.96
C ILE A 442 -1.21 -4.38 -11.25
N GLY A 443 0.00 -4.72 -11.73
CA GLY A 443 0.16 -5.61 -12.88
C GLY A 443 -0.52 -6.96 -12.65
N LEU A 444 -0.35 -7.55 -11.46
CA LEU A 444 -0.99 -8.82 -11.12
C LEU A 444 -2.52 -8.69 -11.04
N VAL A 445 -3.03 -7.68 -10.32
CA VAL A 445 -4.48 -7.53 -10.08
C VAL A 445 -5.23 -7.13 -11.34
N LEU A 446 -4.67 -6.24 -12.15
CA LEU A 446 -5.31 -5.77 -13.39
C LEU A 446 -4.98 -6.62 -14.61
N GLY A 447 -4.05 -7.58 -14.50
CA GLY A 447 -3.57 -8.33 -15.64
C GLY A 447 -4.63 -9.23 -16.28
N GLY A 448 -5.50 -9.86 -15.50
CA GLY A 448 -6.65 -10.60 -16.02
C GLY A 448 -7.59 -9.71 -16.82
N THR A 449 -8.02 -8.59 -16.23
CA THR A 449 -8.86 -7.60 -16.92
C THR A 449 -8.18 -7.05 -18.18
N PHE A 450 -6.86 -6.86 -18.16
CA PHE A 450 -6.08 -6.43 -19.31
C PHE A 450 -6.12 -7.49 -20.42
N ASP A 451 -5.87 -8.75 -20.08
CA ASP A 451 -5.88 -9.88 -21.00
C ASP A 451 -7.23 -10.01 -21.72
N ASP A 452 -8.34 -10.01 -20.97
CA ASP A 452 -9.69 -10.07 -21.50
C ASP A 452 -10.00 -8.94 -22.46
N ASN A 453 -9.66 -7.70 -22.07
CA ASN A 453 -9.94 -6.53 -22.90
C ASN A 453 -9.05 -6.46 -24.16
N VAL A 454 -7.82 -6.95 -24.12
CA VAL A 454 -6.99 -7.07 -25.33
C VAL A 454 -7.57 -8.10 -26.28
N HIS A 455 -7.98 -9.27 -25.79
CA HIS A 455 -8.62 -10.30 -26.60
C HIS A 455 -9.94 -9.80 -27.22
N LEU A 456 -10.80 -9.15 -26.44
CA LEU A 456 -12.04 -8.58 -26.94
C LEU A 456 -11.79 -7.47 -27.96
N THR A 457 -10.81 -6.61 -27.72
CA THR A 457 -10.42 -5.55 -28.66
C THR A 457 -9.99 -6.13 -29.99
N TYR A 458 -9.12 -7.14 -29.96
CA TYR A 458 -8.63 -7.78 -31.19
C TYR A 458 -9.71 -8.54 -31.92
N SER A 459 -10.58 -9.28 -31.20
CA SER A 459 -11.66 -10.06 -31.81
C SER A 459 -12.75 -9.19 -32.44
N LEU A 460 -13.08 -8.02 -31.83
CA LEU A 460 -14.14 -7.13 -32.32
C LEU A 460 -13.66 -6.15 -33.40
N TYR A 461 -12.42 -5.66 -33.28
CA TYR A 461 -11.93 -4.54 -34.10
C TYR A 461 -10.68 -4.89 -34.92
N GLY A 462 -9.99 -6.01 -34.63
CA GLY A 462 -8.68 -6.30 -35.20
C GLY A 462 -7.71 -5.16 -34.95
N TRP A 463 -6.85 -4.86 -35.92
CA TRP A 463 -5.92 -3.72 -35.86
C TRP A 463 -6.59 -2.37 -36.08
N ASN A 464 -7.88 -2.34 -36.49
CA ASN A 464 -8.63 -1.10 -36.75
C ASN A 464 -9.06 -0.39 -35.44
N PHE A 465 -8.79 -0.93 -34.27
CA PHE A 465 -9.13 -0.29 -32.99
C PHE A 465 -8.49 1.09 -32.87
N VAL A 466 -7.29 1.28 -33.42
CA VAL A 466 -6.54 2.55 -33.44
C VAL A 466 -7.29 3.67 -34.16
N THR A 467 -8.18 3.36 -35.09
CA THR A 467 -8.96 4.37 -35.84
C THR A 467 -10.40 4.50 -35.38
N ARG A 468 -10.87 3.57 -34.56
CA ARG A 468 -12.27 3.50 -34.10
C ARG A 468 -12.52 3.96 -32.68
N SER A 469 -11.47 4.10 -31.89
CA SER A 469 -11.56 4.51 -30.49
C SER A 469 -10.67 5.73 -30.21
N PRO A 470 -11.13 6.95 -30.54
CA PRO A 470 -10.34 8.17 -30.27
C PRO A 470 -9.99 8.36 -28.80
N LEU A 471 -10.82 7.84 -27.88
CA LEU A 471 -10.57 7.93 -26.44
C LEU A 471 -9.42 7.01 -26.01
N ALA A 472 -9.37 5.79 -26.56
CA ALA A 472 -8.24 4.88 -26.32
C ALA A 472 -6.94 5.47 -26.87
N ASP A 473 -6.98 6.09 -28.06
CA ASP A 473 -5.82 6.75 -28.65
C ASP A 473 -5.31 7.90 -27.77
N ILE A 474 -6.22 8.71 -27.20
CA ILE A 474 -5.84 9.78 -26.27
C ILE A 474 -5.14 9.19 -25.06
N PHE A 475 -5.65 8.12 -24.45
CA PHE A 475 -5.03 7.49 -23.30
C PHE A 475 -3.64 6.91 -23.63
N LEU A 476 -3.50 6.26 -24.78
CA LEU A 476 -2.21 5.75 -25.24
C LEU A 476 -1.22 6.87 -25.55
N LEU A 477 -1.66 7.94 -26.22
CA LEU A 477 -0.81 9.11 -26.47
C LEU A 477 -0.37 9.80 -25.18
N VAL A 478 -1.26 9.93 -24.20
CA VAL A 478 -0.90 10.45 -22.86
C VAL A 478 0.11 9.53 -22.18
N ALA A 479 -0.09 8.21 -22.23
CA ALA A 479 0.86 7.25 -21.68
C ALA A 479 2.24 7.37 -22.34
N ILE A 480 2.29 7.42 -23.68
CA ILE A 480 3.52 7.60 -24.45
C ILE A 480 4.19 8.95 -24.09
N TYR A 481 3.41 10.03 -24.04
CA TYR A 481 3.94 11.35 -23.65
C TYR A 481 4.55 11.32 -22.24
N LEU A 482 3.89 10.69 -21.29
CA LEU A 482 4.38 10.53 -19.92
C LEU A 482 5.68 9.71 -19.88
N ILE A 483 5.76 8.61 -20.62
CA ILE A 483 6.97 7.80 -20.74
C ILE A 483 8.14 8.64 -21.30
N ILE A 484 7.90 9.36 -22.41
CA ILE A 484 8.92 10.19 -23.06
C ILE A 484 9.34 11.36 -22.14
N SER A 485 8.37 12.05 -21.53
CA SER A 485 8.65 13.19 -20.66
C SER A 485 9.46 12.79 -19.44
N ALA A 486 9.17 11.64 -18.89
CA ALA A 486 9.87 11.08 -17.75
C ALA A 486 11.29 10.60 -18.16
N GLY A 487 11.44 9.98 -19.32
CA GLY A 487 12.75 9.63 -19.88
C GLY A 487 13.63 10.88 -20.08
N ARG A 488 13.06 11.98 -20.59
CA ARG A 488 13.76 13.26 -20.77
C ARG A 488 14.19 13.88 -19.42
N ARG A 489 13.30 13.86 -18.40
CA ARG A 489 13.63 14.32 -17.04
C ARG A 489 14.76 13.50 -16.44
N TRP A 490 14.70 12.19 -16.58
CA TRP A 490 15.75 11.29 -16.10
C TRP A 490 17.10 11.56 -16.80
N HIS A 491 17.10 11.75 -18.12
CA HIS A 491 18.32 12.06 -18.88
C HIS A 491 18.95 13.39 -18.44
N LYS A 492 18.13 14.40 -18.15
CA LYS A 492 18.55 15.72 -17.65
C LYS A 492 19.18 15.64 -16.25
N ASN A 493 18.66 14.75 -15.40
CA ASN A 493 19.08 14.55 -14.02
C ASN A 493 20.04 13.34 -13.85
N LYS A 494 20.55 12.77 -14.94
CA LYS A 494 21.38 11.56 -14.95
C LYS A 494 22.55 11.61 -13.96
N LYS A 495 23.23 12.77 -13.82
CA LYS A 495 24.34 12.95 -12.86
C LYS A 495 23.89 12.91 -11.39
N ALA A 496 22.70 13.41 -11.08
CA ALA A 496 22.12 13.34 -9.73
C ALA A 496 21.59 11.92 -9.43
N ALA A 497 20.94 11.29 -10.41
CA ALA A 497 20.46 9.92 -10.31
C ALA A 497 21.59 8.89 -10.21
N MET A 498 22.73 9.12 -10.88
CA MET A 498 23.94 8.30 -10.72
C MET A 498 24.62 8.49 -9.36
N ARG A 499 24.45 9.65 -8.69
CA ARG A 499 24.94 9.89 -7.33
C ARG A 499 24.07 9.24 -6.25
N GLN A 500 22.79 9.01 -6.53
CA GLN A 500 21.89 8.13 -5.76
C GLN A 500 22.10 6.65 -6.12
N ALA A 501 23.25 6.31 -6.72
CA ALA A 501 23.56 5.00 -7.22
C ALA A 501 23.42 3.92 -6.16
N ALA A 502 22.78 2.88 -6.57
CA ALA A 502 22.68 1.52 -6.08
C ALA A 502 23.35 1.27 -4.71
N LYS A 503 22.51 1.06 -3.69
CA LYS A 503 22.99 0.54 -2.37
C LYS A 503 23.79 -0.76 -2.57
N HIS A 504 23.47 -1.53 -3.58
CA HIS A 504 24.08 -2.83 -3.90
C HIS A 504 24.20 -3.03 -5.43
N PRO A 505 25.13 -2.37 -6.11
CA PRO A 505 25.21 -2.36 -7.58
C PRO A 505 25.37 -3.76 -8.20
N LEU A 506 26.08 -4.68 -7.53
CA LEU A 506 26.19 -6.06 -7.98
C LEU A 506 24.84 -6.80 -7.89
N MET A 507 24.13 -6.66 -6.77
CA MET A 507 22.84 -7.32 -6.59
C MET A 507 21.77 -6.77 -7.55
N GLU A 508 21.77 -5.47 -7.81
CA GLU A 508 20.87 -4.86 -8.80
C GLU A 508 21.16 -5.42 -10.19
N TRP A 509 22.43 -5.45 -10.61
CA TRP A 509 22.81 -6.00 -11.90
C TRP A 509 22.46 -7.48 -12.04
N VAL A 510 22.70 -8.29 -11.00
CA VAL A 510 22.31 -9.71 -10.97
C VAL A 510 20.80 -9.88 -11.07
N PHE A 511 20.04 -9.05 -10.35
CA PHE A 511 18.57 -9.08 -10.40
C PHE A 511 18.06 -8.72 -11.80
N ASP A 512 18.60 -7.66 -12.43
CA ASP A 512 18.25 -7.28 -13.80
C ASP A 512 18.60 -8.39 -14.82
N LEU A 513 19.71 -9.10 -14.61
CA LEU A 513 20.07 -10.26 -15.42
C LEU A 513 19.06 -11.40 -15.24
N VAL A 514 18.70 -11.72 -14.02
CA VAL A 514 17.67 -12.73 -13.72
C VAL A 514 16.34 -12.35 -14.36
N MET A 515 15.94 -11.09 -14.26
CA MET A 515 14.71 -10.57 -14.87
C MET A 515 14.78 -10.63 -16.40
N ALA A 516 15.93 -10.32 -17.01
CA ALA A 516 16.10 -10.42 -18.46
C ALA A 516 15.99 -11.89 -18.92
N VAL A 517 16.66 -12.81 -18.23
CA VAL A 517 16.57 -14.26 -18.53
C VAL A 517 15.16 -14.76 -18.34
N PHE A 518 14.49 -14.38 -17.27
CA PHE A 518 13.10 -14.74 -16.99
C PHE A 518 12.15 -14.22 -18.08
N ALA A 519 12.29 -12.96 -18.49
CA ALA A 519 11.48 -12.35 -19.55
C ALA A 519 11.71 -12.99 -20.92
N VAL A 520 12.98 -13.32 -21.27
CA VAL A 520 13.31 -14.04 -22.51
C VAL A 520 12.74 -15.45 -22.49
N THR A 521 12.89 -16.18 -21.38
CA THR A 521 12.31 -17.53 -21.23
C THR A 521 10.79 -17.48 -21.35
N TYR A 522 10.16 -16.49 -20.70
CA TYR A 522 8.72 -16.26 -20.77
C TYR A 522 8.25 -15.97 -22.20
N PHE A 523 8.97 -15.15 -22.95
CA PHE A 523 8.73 -14.89 -24.36
C PHE A 523 8.83 -16.17 -25.20
N ILE A 524 9.91 -16.98 -25.03
CA ILE A 524 10.12 -18.21 -25.79
C ILE A 524 8.98 -19.22 -25.51
N VAL A 525 8.61 -19.39 -24.24
CA VAL A 525 7.50 -20.28 -23.86
C VAL A 525 6.18 -19.75 -24.41
N GLY A 526 5.96 -18.44 -24.37
CA GLY A 526 4.79 -17.78 -24.93
C GLY A 526 4.59 -18.03 -26.43
N MET A 527 5.69 -18.07 -27.20
CA MET A 527 5.64 -18.43 -28.64
C MET A 527 5.18 -19.88 -28.90
N GLY A 528 5.29 -20.76 -27.91
CA GLY A 528 4.84 -22.13 -28.00
C GLY A 528 3.32 -22.33 -27.83
N TYR A 529 2.58 -21.31 -27.39
CA TYR A 529 1.13 -21.37 -27.26
C TYR A 529 0.41 -21.08 -28.60
N PRO A 530 -0.85 -21.55 -28.78
CA PRO A 530 -1.68 -21.16 -29.92
C PRO A 530 -1.74 -19.64 -30.07
N SER A 531 -1.86 -19.16 -31.31
CA SER A 531 -1.71 -17.74 -31.64
C SER A 531 -2.54 -16.79 -30.76
N GLN A 532 -3.77 -17.17 -30.43
CA GLN A 532 -4.64 -16.34 -29.57
C GLN A 532 -4.14 -16.31 -28.12
N ALA A 533 -3.79 -17.45 -27.53
CA ALA A 533 -3.33 -17.53 -26.14
C ALA A 533 -1.92 -16.96 -25.92
N GLY A 534 -1.05 -17.02 -26.96
CA GLY A 534 0.35 -16.61 -26.88
C GLY A 534 0.62 -15.13 -27.17
N GLN A 535 -0.26 -14.43 -27.91
CA GLN A 535 0.02 -13.07 -28.40
C GLN A 535 0.37 -12.08 -27.29
N ILE A 536 -0.46 -12.00 -26.24
CA ILE A 536 -0.27 -11.04 -25.14
C ILE A 536 0.96 -11.38 -24.30
N PRO A 537 1.13 -12.64 -23.83
CA PRO A 537 2.34 -13.06 -23.16
C PRO A 537 3.63 -12.75 -23.94
N VAL A 538 3.63 -12.99 -25.25
CA VAL A 538 4.79 -12.68 -26.12
C VAL A 538 5.11 -11.21 -26.12
N VAL A 539 4.13 -10.33 -26.31
CA VAL A 539 4.33 -8.87 -26.29
C VAL A 539 4.86 -8.39 -24.96
N VAL A 540 4.24 -8.84 -23.86
CA VAL A 540 4.67 -8.47 -22.49
C VAL A 540 6.07 -9.00 -22.20
N GLY A 541 6.40 -10.22 -22.64
CA GLY A 541 7.72 -10.80 -22.52
C GLY A 541 8.79 -10.00 -23.27
N ILE A 542 8.51 -9.56 -24.50
CA ILE A 542 9.41 -8.69 -25.28
C ILE A 542 9.65 -7.36 -24.56
N LEU A 543 8.58 -6.71 -24.09
CA LEU A 543 8.68 -5.43 -23.38
C LEU A 543 9.49 -5.57 -22.08
N ALA A 544 9.25 -6.64 -21.31
CA ALA A 544 9.97 -6.93 -20.10
C ALA A 544 11.46 -7.22 -20.37
N ALA A 545 11.75 -8.02 -21.40
CA ALA A 545 13.12 -8.30 -21.82
C ALA A 545 13.85 -7.02 -22.27
N ALA A 546 13.21 -6.20 -23.10
CA ALA A 546 13.76 -4.92 -23.55
C ALA A 546 14.05 -3.97 -22.39
N ALA A 547 13.13 -3.84 -21.43
CA ALA A 547 13.31 -2.99 -20.26
C ALA A 547 14.44 -3.50 -19.35
N SER A 548 14.54 -4.82 -19.14
CA SER A 548 15.60 -5.43 -18.32
C SER A 548 16.98 -5.34 -19.00
N VAL A 549 17.06 -5.58 -20.30
CA VAL A 549 18.30 -5.41 -21.07
C VAL A 549 18.76 -3.94 -21.08
N TYR A 550 17.83 -3.01 -21.24
CA TYR A 550 18.13 -1.57 -21.12
C TYR A 550 18.74 -1.22 -19.76
N ARG A 551 18.22 -1.78 -18.68
CA ARG A 551 18.78 -1.61 -17.33
C ARG A 551 20.17 -2.22 -17.21
N LEU A 552 20.36 -3.46 -17.68
CA LEU A 552 21.66 -4.12 -17.67
C LEU A 552 22.74 -3.27 -18.33
N ILE A 553 22.42 -2.64 -19.47
CA ILE A 553 23.36 -1.76 -20.20
C ILE A 553 23.70 -0.50 -19.38
N ILE A 554 22.71 0.09 -18.69
CA ILE A 554 22.92 1.31 -17.90
C ILE A 554 23.66 1.03 -16.60
N ASP A 555 23.35 -0.08 -15.92
CA ASP A 555 23.91 -0.39 -14.61
C ASP A 555 25.29 -1.06 -14.72
N PHE A 556 25.66 -1.61 -15.87
CA PHE A 556 26.97 -2.22 -16.11
C PHE A 556 28.16 -1.27 -15.86
N PRO A 557 28.19 -0.04 -16.38
CA PRO A 557 29.26 0.91 -16.08
C PRO A 557 29.32 1.29 -14.59
N VAL A 558 28.18 1.40 -13.92
CA VAL A 558 28.09 1.72 -12.49
C VAL A 558 28.70 0.58 -11.66
N TRP A 559 28.36 -0.66 -12.01
CA TRP A 559 28.94 -1.84 -11.39
C TRP A 559 30.46 -1.96 -11.64
N LEU A 560 30.92 -1.69 -12.85
CA LEU A 560 32.34 -1.75 -13.20
C LEU A 560 33.15 -0.70 -12.40
N HIS A 561 32.61 0.51 -12.25
CA HIS A 561 33.23 1.60 -11.51
C HIS A 561 33.29 1.30 -10.00
N SER A 562 32.29 0.64 -9.46
CA SER A 562 32.25 0.23 -8.04
C SER A 562 33.29 -0.83 -7.67
N ARG A 563 33.86 -1.54 -8.65
CA ARG A 563 34.98 -2.49 -8.46
C ARG A 563 36.37 -1.82 -8.32
N HIS A 564 36.52 -0.59 -8.81
CA HIS A 564 37.78 0.12 -8.88
C HIS A 564 37.93 1.22 -7.83
N VAL A 565 36.86 1.52 -7.08
CA VAL A 565 36.93 2.51 -6.00
C VAL A 565 37.09 1.76 -4.69
N ASP A 566 38.29 1.81 -4.12
CA ASP A 566 38.52 1.41 -2.75
C ASP A 566 37.60 2.21 -1.84
N GLY A 567 37.03 1.54 -0.83
CA GLY A 567 35.94 2.06 0.00
C GLY A 567 36.23 3.36 0.81
N SER A 568 37.39 4.01 0.56
CA SER A 568 37.79 5.29 1.13
C SER A 568 37.37 6.51 0.28
N ASP A 569 37.07 6.33 -1.03
CA ASP A 569 36.82 7.43 -1.99
C ASP A 569 35.37 7.57 -2.44
N LEU A 570 34.43 6.88 -1.79
CA LEU A 570 33.03 7.18 -1.97
C LEU A 570 32.77 8.58 -1.40
N PRO A 571 32.39 9.57 -2.20
CA PRO A 571 32.02 10.85 -1.67
C PRO A 571 30.87 10.62 -0.68
N GLN A 572 31.09 10.94 0.58
CA GLN A 572 30.05 11.10 1.60
C GLN A 572 29.26 12.36 1.23
N GLY A 573 28.59 12.31 0.10
CA GLY A 573 27.78 13.41 -0.46
C GLY A 573 26.31 13.21 -0.12
N GLY A 574 25.99 13.09 1.14
CA GLY A 574 24.75 13.67 1.60
C GLY A 574 24.83 15.17 1.31
N LEU A 575 23.80 15.76 0.72
CA LEU A 575 23.58 17.21 0.74
C LEU A 575 23.93 17.67 2.16
N ALA A 576 24.95 18.54 2.28
CA ALA A 576 25.39 19.05 3.56
C ALA A 576 24.18 19.58 4.29
N VAL A 577 23.72 18.84 5.28
CA VAL A 577 22.70 19.33 6.21
C VAL A 577 23.36 20.49 6.93
N PRO A 578 22.82 21.72 6.86
CA PRO A 578 23.34 22.83 7.60
C PRO A 578 23.38 22.44 9.09
N LYS A 579 24.52 22.63 9.72
CA LYS A 579 24.64 22.42 11.17
C LYS A 579 23.56 23.27 11.88
N PRO A 580 22.95 22.76 12.95
CA PRO A 580 21.98 23.55 13.73
C PRO A 580 22.64 24.87 14.15
N GLY A 581 22.15 26.00 13.65
CA GLY A 581 22.66 27.34 13.96
C GLY A 581 23.23 28.15 12.76
N ALA A 582 23.27 27.60 11.56
CA ALA A 582 23.58 28.41 10.38
C ALA A 582 22.28 28.99 9.79
N GLU A 583 22.12 30.30 9.91
CA GLU A 583 21.11 31.08 9.17
C GLU A 583 21.49 31.00 7.68
N THR A 584 20.84 30.10 6.95
CA THR A 584 20.89 30.08 5.49
C THR A 584 19.54 30.59 4.99
N GLU A 585 19.55 31.67 4.24
CA GLU A 585 18.42 32.12 3.44
C GLU A 585 17.92 30.96 2.58
N ILE A 586 16.75 30.44 2.92
CA ILE A 586 16.09 29.37 2.15
C ILE A 586 15.40 30.08 0.99
N GLU A 587 15.97 29.98 -0.21
CA GLU A 587 15.20 30.27 -1.43
C GLU A 587 13.91 29.44 -1.41
N PRO A 588 12.78 29.98 -1.89
CA PRO A 588 11.49 29.29 -1.87
C PRO A 588 11.57 28.04 -2.74
N VAL A 589 11.84 26.91 -2.10
CA VAL A 589 11.83 25.59 -2.72
C VAL A 589 10.41 25.27 -3.13
N GLY A 590 10.16 25.06 -4.41
CA GLY A 590 8.84 24.64 -4.92
C GLY A 590 8.35 23.36 -4.25
N THR A 591 7.04 23.13 -4.31
CA THR A 591 6.39 21.92 -3.70
C THR A 591 7.07 20.59 -4.04
N GLU A 592 7.67 20.47 -5.23
CA GLU A 592 8.47 19.30 -5.63
C GLU A 592 9.77 19.18 -4.82
N GLY A 593 10.45 20.29 -4.55
CA GLY A 593 11.68 20.30 -3.75
C GLY A 593 11.43 19.97 -2.28
N LEU A 594 10.29 20.41 -1.72
CA LEU A 594 9.91 20.07 -0.35
C LEU A 594 9.59 18.58 -0.19
N ALA A 595 8.84 18.01 -1.14
CA ALA A 595 8.54 16.59 -1.15
C ALA A 595 9.84 15.74 -1.28
N VAL A 596 10.77 16.15 -2.14
CA VAL A 596 12.08 15.48 -2.32
C VAL A 596 12.92 15.58 -1.05
N ALA A 597 13.03 16.75 -0.45
CA ALA A 597 13.80 16.94 0.79
C ALA A 597 13.24 16.11 1.95
N VAL A 598 11.94 15.97 2.00
CA VAL A 598 11.21 15.22 3.01
C VAL A 598 11.37 13.72 2.81
N ILE A 599 11.25 13.22 1.58
CA ILE A 599 11.44 11.80 1.27
C ILE A 599 12.89 11.39 1.57
N THR A 600 13.85 12.23 1.21
CA THR A 600 15.27 12.02 1.53
C THR A 600 15.50 11.95 3.05
N ARG A 601 14.77 12.76 3.82
CA ARG A 601 14.86 12.74 5.29
C ARG A 601 14.24 11.46 5.88
N MET A 602 13.11 10.97 5.35
CA MET A 602 12.52 9.69 5.78
C MET A 602 13.45 8.50 5.50
N GLU A 603 14.09 8.49 4.33
CA GLU A 603 15.06 7.45 3.97
C GLU A 603 16.30 7.49 4.86
N HIS A 604 16.73 8.68 5.32
CA HIS A 604 17.87 8.84 6.21
C HIS A 604 17.57 8.46 7.68
N ASP A 605 16.37 8.74 8.17
CA ASP A 605 15.96 8.37 9.52
C ASP A 605 15.83 6.85 9.70
N ASP A 606 15.65 6.10 8.61
CA ASP A 606 15.63 4.63 8.60
C ASP A 606 17.00 3.97 8.32
N GLU A 607 18.03 4.74 7.94
CA GLU A 607 19.37 4.18 7.71
C GLU A 607 20.13 3.93 9.02
N PRO A 608 20.78 2.77 9.14
CA PRO A 608 21.65 2.48 10.29
C PRO A 608 22.85 3.44 10.28
N GLU A 609 23.12 4.07 11.44
CA GLU A 609 24.14 5.11 11.61
C GLU A 609 25.58 4.65 11.32
N THR A 610 25.84 3.34 11.42
CA THR A 610 27.18 2.77 11.19
C THR A 610 27.14 1.50 10.31
N LYS A 611 28.29 1.16 9.65
CA LYS A 611 28.45 -0.12 8.93
C LYS A 611 28.16 -1.34 9.82
N LYS A 612 28.44 -1.24 11.11
CA LYS A 612 28.20 -2.30 12.10
C LYS A 612 26.70 -2.47 12.36
N ASP A 613 25.96 -1.38 12.47
CA ASP A 613 24.51 -1.41 12.70
C ASP A 613 23.78 -1.97 11.47
N ARG A 614 24.20 -1.60 10.26
CA ARG A 614 23.69 -2.18 9.00
C ARG A 614 23.92 -3.68 8.93
N ARG A 615 25.11 -4.17 9.32
CA ARG A 615 25.40 -5.62 9.35
C ARG A 615 24.51 -6.34 10.36
N HIS A 616 24.29 -5.75 11.53
CA HIS A 616 23.39 -6.32 12.54
C HIS A 616 21.94 -6.32 12.06
N GLN A 617 21.50 -5.29 11.40
CA GLN A 617 20.15 -5.22 10.81
C GLN A 617 19.95 -6.32 9.77
N ASN A 618 20.87 -6.46 8.81
CA ASN A 618 20.80 -7.49 7.77
C ASN A 618 20.78 -8.91 8.35
N ILE A 619 21.59 -9.17 9.39
CA ILE A 619 21.58 -10.47 10.08
C ILE A 619 20.21 -10.74 10.72
N ARG A 620 19.59 -9.72 11.33
CA ARG A 620 18.26 -9.85 11.93
C ARG A 620 17.18 -10.05 10.89
N GLU A 621 17.22 -9.33 9.79
CA GLU A 621 16.28 -9.54 8.66
C GLU A 621 16.38 -10.97 8.14
N PHE A 622 17.60 -11.49 7.97
CA PHE A 622 17.84 -12.88 7.59
C PHE A 622 17.29 -13.87 8.62
N ILE A 623 17.49 -13.62 9.92
CA ILE A 623 16.90 -14.44 10.99
C ILE A 623 15.37 -14.38 10.93
N GLY A 624 14.79 -13.22 10.64
CA GLY A 624 13.34 -13.07 10.44
C GLY A 624 12.82 -13.94 9.29
N ILE A 625 13.52 -13.97 8.15
CA ILE A 625 13.20 -14.85 7.02
C ILE A 625 13.29 -16.32 7.42
N LEU A 626 14.32 -16.72 8.17
CA LEU A 626 14.46 -18.09 8.67
C LEU A 626 13.32 -18.51 9.60
N TRP A 627 12.89 -17.62 10.52
CA TRP A 627 11.72 -17.87 11.37
C TRP A 627 10.43 -18.03 10.57
N PHE A 628 10.23 -17.19 9.56
CA PHE A 628 9.10 -17.31 8.68
C PHE A 628 9.13 -18.64 7.89
N ALA A 629 10.26 -18.97 7.25
CA ALA A 629 10.42 -20.22 6.50
C ALA A 629 10.25 -21.45 7.43
N GLY A 630 10.77 -21.38 8.64
CA GLY A 630 10.58 -22.44 9.65
C GLY A 630 9.12 -22.63 10.05
N THR A 631 8.36 -21.55 10.21
CA THR A 631 6.92 -21.61 10.51
C THR A 631 6.13 -22.20 9.32
N ALA A 632 6.45 -21.77 8.10
CA ALA A 632 5.86 -22.34 6.90
C ALA A 632 6.14 -23.85 6.78
N ALA A 633 7.40 -24.25 6.97
CA ALA A 633 7.81 -25.67 6.93
C ALA A 633 7.14 -26.50 8.06
N ALA A 634 7.10 -25.99 9.27
CA ALA A 634 6.41 -26.66 10.38
C ALA A 634 4.91 -26.81 10.13
N SER A 635 4.30 -25.83 9.50
CA SER A 635 2.87 -25.90 9.10
C SER A 635 2.62 -26.93 8.03
N LEU A 636 3.56 -27.11 7.07
CA LEU A 636 3.48 -28.14 6.04
C LEU A 636 3.65 -29.54 6.61
N VAL A 637 4.55 -29.73 7.59
CA VAL A 637 4.86 -31.06 8.15
C VAL A 637 3.87 -31.46 9.25
N LEU A 638 3.60 -30.57 10.20
CA LEU A 638 2.80 -30.86 11.42
C LEU A 638 1.35 -30.40 11.32
N GLY A 639 0.98 -29.78 10.19
CA GLY A 639 -0.33 -29.12 10.05
C GLY A 639 -0.43 -27.81 10.82
N PHE A 640 -1.47 -27.04 10.53
CA PHE A 640 -1.64 -25.67 11.08
C PHE A 640 -1.91 -25.64 12.58
N LYS A 641 -2.70 -26.61 13.09
CA LYS A 641 -3.10 -26.64 14.51
C LYS A 641 -1.91 -26.85 15.44
N ILE A 642 -0.84 -27.49 14.96
CA ILE A 642 0.36 -27.80 15.74
C ILE A 642 1.54 -26.93 15.27
N GLY A 643 1.80 -26.85 13.98
CA GLY A 643 2.99 -26.20 13.41
C GLY A 643 3.06 -24.71 13.76
N VAL A 644 1.95 -23.98 13.58
CA VAL A 644 1.92 -22.53 13.88
C VAL A 644 2.12 -22.23 15.38
N PRO A 645 1.36 -22.83 16.31
CA PRO A 645 1.58 -22.59 17.75
C PRO A 645 2.94 -23.04 18.24
N LEU A 646 3.43 -24.19 17.76
CA LEU A 646 4.76 -24.70 18.14
C LEU A 646 5.86 -23.72 17.75
N MET A 647 5.87 -23.25 16.52
CA MET A 647 6.88 -22.29 16.06
C MET A 647 6.76 -20.93 16.75
N THR A 648 5.55 -20.49 17.08
CA THR A 648 5.34 -19.30 17.90
C THR A 648 5.96 -19.46 19.30
N PHE A 649 5.75 -20.60 19.92
CA PHE A 649 6.37 -20.92 21.22
C PHE A 649 7.89 -20.91 21.17
N VAL A 650 8.46 -21.64 20.19
CA VAL A 650 9.92 -21.72 19.99
C VAL A 650 10.50 -20.33 19.71
N TYR A 651 9.86 -19.55 18.83
CA TYR A 651 10.25 -18.18 18.54
C TYR A 651 10.32 -17.32 19.82
N ALA A 652 9.26 -17.34 20.63
CA ALA A 652 9.18 -16.54 21.84
C ALA A 652 10.22 -16.94 22.88
N MET A 653 10.55 -18.23 23.00
CA MET A 653 11.55 -18.75 23.92
C MET A 653 12.99 -18.43 23.49
N VAL A 654 13.28 -18.55 22.20
CA VAL A 654 14.64 -18.38 21.66
C VAL A 654 14.99 -16.89 21.45
N ASN A 655 14.00 -16.06 21.11
CA ASN A 655 14.24 -14.65 20.78
C ASN A 655 14.61 -13.82 22.03
N LYS A 656 15.91 -13.50 22.17
CA LYS A 656 16.45 -12.71 23.28
C LYS A 656 16.02 -11.26 23.27
N ASP A 657 15.54 -10.75 22.13
CA ASP A 657 15.09 -9.37 21.96
C ASP A 657 13.75 -9.09 22.65
N LEU A 658 12.98 -10.13 22.98
CA LEU A 658 11.65 -9.97 23.55
C LEU A 658 11.65 -9.52 25.04
N ALA A 659 12.55 -9.92 25.87
CA ALA A 659 12.74 -9.45 27.26
C ALA A 659 13.55 -10.45 28.10
N SER A 660 13.50 -10.29 29.43
CA SER A 660 14.05 -11.28 30.38
C SER A 660 13.35 -12.64 30.25
N LEU A 661 14.02 -13.73 30.62
CA LEU A 661 13.51 -15.09 30.48
C LEU A 661 12.09 -15.26 31.04
N LYS A 662 11.80 -14.69 32.21
CA LYS A 662 10.49 -14.76 32.85
C LYS A 662 9.40 -14.14 32.00
N LYS A 663 9.65 -12.96 31.37
CA LYS A 663 8.71 -12.30 30.47
C LYS A 663 8.58 -13.05 29.15
N ARG A 664 9.66 -13.69 28.64
CA ARG A 664 9.60 -14.52 27.43
C ARG A 664 8.71 -15.74 27.61
N VAL A 665 8.80 -16.41 28.77
CA VAL A 665 7.91 -17.55 29.06
C VAL A 665 6.45 -17.13 29.08
N VAL A 666 6.12 -16.02 29.76
CA VAL A 666 4.74 -15.49 29.77
C VAL A 666 4.28 -15.15 28.37
N PHE A 667 5.11 -14.48 27.56
CA PHE A 667 4.79 -14.15 26.18
C PHE A 667 4.66 -15.41 25.31
N ALA A 668 5.55 -16.40 25.48
CA ALA A 668 5.49 -17.67 24.76
C ALA A 668 4.16 -18.38 24.99
N VAL A 669 3.74 -18.53 26.24
CA VAL A 669 2.47 -19.17 26.58
C VAL A 669 1.29 -18.36 26.02
N ALA A 670 1.25 -17.05 26.26
CA ALA A 670 0.16 -16.21 25.78
C ALA A 670 0.04 -16.19 24.25
N SER A 671 1.17 -16.00 23.56
CA SER A 671 1.18 -15.97 22.08
C SER A 671 0.85 -17.33 21.46
N THR A 672 1.30 -18.41 22.07
CA THR A 672 0.97 -19.79 21.63
C THR A 672 -0.53 -20.07 21.78
N VAL A 673 -1.14 -19.67 22.90
CA VAL A 673 -2.58 -19.80 23.11
C VAL A 673 -3.34 -18.98 22.05
N VAL A 674 -2.96 -17.73 21.83
CA VAL A 674 -3.62 -16.86 20.82
C VAL A 674 -3.43 -17.41 19.41
N THR A 675 -2.22 -17.77 18.99
CA THR A 675 -1.98 -18.32 17.64
C THR A 675 -2.59 -19.71 17.48
N GLY A 676 -2.65 -20.52 18.51
CA GLY A 676 -3.34 -21.82 18.52
C GLY A 676 -4.85 -21.66 18.40
N THR A 677 -5.44 -20.71 19.12
CA THR A 677 -6.87 -20.39 18.99
C THR A 677 -7.19 -19.85 17.61
N LEU A 678 -6.35 -18.95 17.07
CA LEU A 678 -6.47 -18.44 15.71
C LEU A 678 -6.38 -19.58 14.69
N ALA A 679 -5.38 -20.45 14.79
CA ALA A 679 -5.20 -21.57 13.89
C ALA A 679 -6.40 -22.55 13.95
N TYR A 680 -6.87 -22.86 15.17
CA TYR A 680 -8.05 -23.70 15.34
C TYR A 680 -9.31 -23.06 14.76
N ALA A 681 -9.57 -21.79 15.09
CA ALA A 681 -10.72 -21.05 14.57
C ALA A 681 -10.67 -20.93 13.04
N PHE A 682 -9.49 -20.65 12.49
CA PHE A 682 -9.29 -20.54 11.06
C PHE A 682 -9.55 -21.88 10.34
N VAL A 683 -8.93 -22.97 10.82
CA VAL A 683 -9.14 -24.30 10.28
C VAL A 683 -10.61 -24.73 10.38
N SER A 684 -11.28 -24.41 11.48
CA SER A 684 -12.69 -24.70 11.67
C SER A 684 -13.61 -23.87 10.78
N LEU A 685 -13.35 -22.56 10.70
CA LEU A 685 -14.14 -21.60 9.92
C LEU A 685 -14.04 -21.88 8.41
N PHE A 686 -12.83 -22.19 7.94
CA PHE A 686 -12.56 -22.41 6.51
C PHE A 686 -12.63 -23.90 6.12
N HIS A 687 -13.03 -24.81 7.05
CA HIS A 687 -13.11 -26.24 6.82
C HIS A 687 -11.83 -26.85 6.21
N LEU A 688 -10.66 -26.33 6.62
CA LEU A 688 -9.38 -26.78 6.07
C LEU A 688 -9.07 -28.22 6.50
N THR A 689 -8.85 -29.09 5.53
CA THR A 689 -8.63 -30.53 5.78
C THR A 689 -7.15 -30.92 5.90
N PHE A 690 -6.25 -29.97 5.71
CA PHE A 690 -4.82 -30.25 5.76
C PHE A 690 -4.32 -30.50 7.20
N HIS A 691 -3.88 -31.73 7.46
CA HIS A 691 -3.39 -32.18 8.78
C HIS A 691 -1.86 -32.22 8.88
N GLY A 692 -1.14 -31.91 7.82
CA GLY A 692 0.30 -32.07 7.71
C GLY A 692 0.70 -33.30 6.90
N MET A 693 2.01 -33.53 6.79
CA MET A 693 2.59 -34.69 6.09
C MET A 693 2.86 -35.87 7.06
N ILE A 694 2.70 -35.66 8.38
CA ILE A 694 2.89 -36.67 9.42
C ILE A 694 1.55 -37.02 10.06
#